data_17d8a6f97946743d445ff4b9f5ce5202
#
_entry.id   17d8a6f97946743d445ff4b9f5ce5202
#
_cell.length_a   1.000
_cell.length_b   1.000
_cell.length_c   1.000
_cell.angle_alpha   90.00
_cell.angle_beta   90.00
_cell.angle_gamma   90.00
#
_symmetry.space_group_name_H-M   'P 1'
#
loop_
_entity.id
_entity.type
_entity.pdbx_description
1 polymer ?
#
loop_
_entity_poly.entity_id
_entity_poly.type
_entity_poly.pdbx_seq_one_letter_code
_entity_poly.pdbx_strand_id
1 'polypeptide(L)'
;MRRYETFNGNWIFAHGFDAASTKVLQSGETVRLPHTAIELPYNYFDETSYQKPFTYQKVFAWEDGFEGREVSLVFDGAMADSEVWLNGERIIAHKDGYTPFEARLTPHLKRGDNLLTVRIDGSENPEIPPFGGMIDYLTYAGIYRDVWLKVVSPVSIKNVKIETPDALAEKKAVTAKVFLANPQDKPVSGKVSAILRSQDGAEIGSASADIVGGEATVSFGNLPGIALWDIDNPVLYALSVTLESEHGEDALTRRFGFRTAEFTPNGFLLNGRPLKLRGLNRHQAFPYSGYALGRRAQEKDADIMKFDLRCNIVRTSHYPQSTYFLDRCDEIGLLVFEEIPGWQHIGGKAWQAESIENVRRMIERDWNHPSIIIWGVRINESQDNHDFYVETNRLAHELDTTRQTGGVRFITNSELLEDVYTMNDFILGQEEMPGNNRGRVVLRDRVETTGITRPIPYMITEYNGHMYPTKRFDQEQRQAEHVTRHLLVLNAAAGDDNISGCTGWCMFDYNTHKDFGSGDRVCYHGVLDTFREPKLAAYAYTSQGDPSGGAVLQPVTFWARGERSIGGVLPLIVLTNCDYIETQFGDRPVKRYYPDRETYPHLPHPPVILDSRNVTPEEFGTWGFVWKQGVFRGYVDGKLVKEVTLPGDPVPTTLQIAPDATELRAAEKDAVRVIARMLDQNGNVLPFYEEPVQFTLEGPGRIIGPSLQSFKGGVTGFWLEAGDTSGTITLTAKCGPFAEQVTTFTVSG
;
A
#
# COMPACT_ATOMS: atom_id res chain seq x y z
N MET A 1 -4.75 34.98 1.84
CA MET A 1 -4.33 33.68 1.25
C MET A 1 -4.62 32.53 2.20
N ARG A 2 -4.78 31.32 1.67
CA ARG A 2 -4.94 30.07 2.41
C ARG A 2 -3.74 29.80 3.30
N ARG A 3 -3.99 29.42 4.57
CA ARG A 3 -3.04 28.78 5.47
C ARG A 3 -3.49 27.34 5.67
N TYR A 4 -2.60 26.39 5.45
CA TYR A 4 -2.85 24.97 5.61
C TYR A 4 -1.59 24.37 6.24
N GLU A 5 -1.65 24.04 7.50
CA GLU A 5 -0.47 23.65 8.29
C GLU A 5 -0.78 22.50 9.23
N THR A 6 0.26 21.75 9.59
CA THR A 6 0.13 20.59 10.49
C THR A 6 -0.39 21.02 11.87
N PHE A 7 -1.33 20.24 12.40
CA PHE A 7 -1.89 20.42 13.74
C PHE A 7 -1.57 19.22 14.65
N ASN A 8 -0.60 18.41 14.26
CA ASN A 8 -0.28 17.09 14.83
C ASN A 8 0.37 17.12 16.23
N GLY A 9 1.04 18.19 16.64
CA GLY A 9 1.78 18.25 17.90
C GLY A 9 0.92 18.45 19.13
N ASN A 10 1.42 18.03 20.29
CA ASN A 10 0.91 18.37 21.63
C ASN A 10 -0.57 18.03 21.86
N TRP A 11 -1.00 16.83 21.51
CA TRP A 11 -2.32 16.30 21.87
C TRP A 11 -2.22 15.57 23.22
N ILE A 12 -3.25 15.72 24.05
CA ILE A 12 -3.43 14.92 25.26
C ILE A 12 -4.34 13.74 24.91
N PHE A 13 -3.83 12.54 25.10
CA PHE A 13 -4.54 11.29 24.84
C PHE A 13 -4.93 10.64 26.17
N ALA A 14 -6.17 10.14 26.24
CA ALA A 14 -6.68 9.41 27.40
C ALA A 14 -7.55 8.23 26.97
N HIS A 15 -7.49 7.15 27.75
CA HIS A 15 -8.40 6.00 27.58
C HIS A 15 -9.80 6.34 28.06
N GLY A 16 -10.81 5.89 27.30
CA GLY A 16 -12.21 6.16 27.59
C GLY A 16 -12.66 7.55 27.16
N PHE A 17 -13.94 7.84 27.39
CA PHE A 17 -14.55 9.13 27.14
C PHE A 17 -15.53 9.49 28.26
N ASP A 18 -15.40 10.70 28.79
CA ASP A 18 -16.35 11.29 29.74
C ASP A 18 -16.87 12.60 29.12
N ALA A 19 -18.17 12.83 29.20
CA ALA A 19 -18.79 14.07 28.70
C ALA A 19 -18.22 15.34 29.33
N ALA A 20 -17.68 15.28 30.55
CA ALA A 20 -16.96 16.40 31.19
C ALA A 20 -15.70 16.80 30.41
N SER A 21 -15.06 15.87 29.68
CA SER A 21 -13.87 16.15 28.88
C SER A 21 -14.13 17.16 27.76
N THR A 22 -15.37 17.34 27.32
CA THR A 22 -15.71 18.35 26.32
C THR A 22 -15.51 19.78 26.84
N LYS A 23 -15.46 19.98 28.14
CA LYS A 23 -15.37 21.29 28.81
C LYS A 23 -14.11 21.48 29.66
N VAL A 24 -13.46 20.38 30.04
CA VAL A 24 -12.29 20.39 30.93
C VAL A 24 -11.18 19.54 30.36
N LEU A 25 -9.98 20.11 30.29
CA LEU A 25 -8.79 19.37 29.89
C LEU A 25 -8.50 18.26 30.91
N GLN A 26 -8.40 17.03 30.45
CA GLN A 26 -8.10 15.86 31.27
C GLN A 26 -6.58 15.65 31.42
N SER A 27 -6.20 14.88 32.44
CA SER A 27 -4.86 14.31 32.51
C SER A 27 -4.74 13.15 31.54
N GLY A 28 -3.62 13.08 30.82
CA GLY A 28 -3.36 12.03 29.85
C GLY A 28 -1.92 12.05 29.36
N GLU A 29 -1.63 11.20 28.41
CA GLU A 29 -0.33 11.16 27.75
C GLU A 29 -0.25 12.26 26.68
N THR A 30 0.89 12.93 26.58
CA THR A 30 1.14 13.86 25.47
C THR A 30 1.60 13.07 24.27
N VAL A 31 0.82 13.14 23.20
CA VAL A 31 1.08 12.41 21.94
C VAL A 31 1.18 13.35 20.75
N ARG A 32 1.84 12.88 19.72
CA ARG A 32 1.88 13.50 18.39
C ARG A 32 1.12 12.60 17.40
N LEU A 33 0.33 13.20 16.53
CA LEU A 33 -0.31 12.49 15.41
C LEU A 33 0.68 12.29 14.24
N PRO A 34 0.50 11.24 13.43
CA PRO A 34 -0.47 10.14 13.55
C PRO A 34 -0.29 9.30 14.84
N HIS A 35 -1.36 8.77 15.41
CA HIS A 35 -1.32 8.02 16.66
C HIS A 35 -2.27 6.82 16.65
N THR A 36 -1.78 5.65 17.03
CA THR A 36 -2.61 4.47 17.32
C THR A 36 -2.96 4.46 18.81
N ALA A 37 -4.23 4.23 19.12
CA ALA A 37 -4.70 4.27 20.50
C ALA A 37 -4.11 3.16 21.39
N ILE A 38 -3.78 2.01 20.78
CA ILE A 38 -3.15 0.87 21.43
C ILE A 38 -2.07 0.30 20.50
N GLU A 39 -0.81 0.29 20.97
CA GLU A 39 0.25 -0.46 20.31
C GLU A 39 0.09 -1.94 20.65
N LEU A 40 -0.26 -2.76 19.63
CA LEU A 40 -0.40 -4.20 19.81
C LEU A 40 0.95 -4.90 19.78
N PRO A 41 1.17 -5.97 20.57
CA PRO A 41 2.32 -6.85 20.39
C PRO A 41 2.38 -7.45 18.98
N TYR A 42 3.55 -7.98 18.60
CA TYR A 42 3.77 -8.59 17.29
C TYR A 42 2.74 -9.71 16.97
N ASN A 43 2.39 -10.54 17.96
CA ASN A 43 1.46 -11.66 17.86
C ASN A 43 0.80 -11.94 19.23
N TYR A 44 -0.18 -12.86 19.29
CA TYR A 44 -0.90 -13.27 20.50
C TYR A 44 -1.51 -12.12 21.29
N PHE A 45 -1.90 -11.05 20.61
CA PHE A 45 -2.53 -9.88 21.23
C PHE A 45 -4.04 -10.08 21.43
N ASP A 46 -4.61 -9.20 22.22
CA ASP A 46 -6.06 -9.05 22.36
C ASP A 46 -6.53 -7.90 21.45
N GLU A 47 -7.17 -8.26 20.33
CA GLU A 47 -7.72 -7.32 19.36
C GLU A 47 -8.88 -6.48 19.91
N THR A 48 -9.53 -6.92 21.00
CA THR A 48 -10.59 -6.15 21.65
C THR A 48 -10.06 -4.98 22.48
N SER A 49 -8.76 -4.94 22.73
CA SER A 49 -8.11 -3.91 23.56
C SER A 49 -8.31 -2.49 23.03
N TYR A 50 -8.43 -2.30 21.71
CA TYR A 50 -8.70 -1.01 21.09
C TYR A 50 -10.18 -0.78 20.74
N GLN A 51 -11.05 -1.80 20.88
CA GLN A 51 -12.48 -1.71 20.55
C GLN A 51 -13.27 -0.99 21.68
N LYS A 52 -12.98 0.27 21.89
CA LYS A 52 -13.57 1.13 22.91
C LYS A 52 -13.36 2.60 22.60
N PRO A 53 -14.05 3.53 23.30
CA PRO A 53 -13.82 4.96 23.15
C PRO A 53 -12.47 5.42 23.71
N PHE A 54 -11.89 6.42 23.05
CA PHE A 54 -10.69 7.15 23.45
C PHE A 54 -10.94 8.65 23.32
N THR A 55 -10.22 9.44 24.10
CA THR A 55 -10.28 10.90 24.09
C THR A 55 -8.97 11.50 23.65
N TYR A 56 -9.03 12.41 22.69
CA TYR A 56 -7.93 13.28 22.29
C TYR A 56 -8.31 14.71 22.58
N GLN A 57 -7.44 15.48 23.26
CA GLN A 57 -7.70 16.89 23.55
C GLN A 57 -6.49 17.74 23.17
N LYS A 58 -6.78 19.00 22.82
CA LYS A 58 -5.75 20.00 22.58
C LYS A 58 -6.27 21.40 22.95
N VAL A 59 -5.47 22.15 23.68
CA VAL A 59 -5.72 23.58 23.91
C VAL A 59 -4.90 24.36 22.89
N PHE A 60 -5.56 25.32 22.23
CA PHE A 60 -4.92 26.25 21.31
C PHE A 60 -5.48 27.65 21.47
N ALA A 61 -4.63 28.65 21.28
CA ALA A 61 -5.01 30.04 21.42
C ALA A 61 -5.69 30.59 20.16
N TRP A 62 -6.56 31.56 20.35
CA TRP A 62 -7.03 32.42 19.26
C TRP A 62 -5.83 33.18 18.67
N GLU A 63 -5.79 33.30 17.35
CA GLU A 63 -4.81 34.08 16.61
C GLU A 63 -5.51 35.22 15.81
N ASP A 64 -4.85 36.35 15.68
CA ASP A 64 -5.39 37.48 14.90
C ASP A 64 -5.66 37.07 13.44
N GLY A 65 -4.93 36.11 12.91
CA GLY A 65 -5.15 35.55 11.58
C GLY A 65 -6.49 34.83 11.38
N PHE A 66 -7.25 34.56 12.44
CA PHE A 66 -8.61 33.96 12.36
C PHE A 66 -9.71 35.01 12.15
N GLU A 67 -9.46 36.27 12.44
CA GLU A 67 -10.46 37.32 12.33
C GLU A 67 -10.97 37.43 10.88
N GLY A 68 -12.30 37.32 10.69
CA GLY A 68 -12.94 37.41 9.38
C GLY A 68 -12.64 36.25 8.42
N ARG A 69 -12.06 35.18 8.90
CA ARG A 69 -11.70 33.97 8.12
C ARG A 69 -12.57 32.77 8.51
N GLU A 70 -12.59 31.75 7.63
CA GLU A 70 -13.09 30.43 7.98
C GLU A 70 -11.93 29.58 8.47
N VAL A 71 -12.11 29.05 9.67
CA VAL A 71 -11.14 28.19 10.38
C VAL A 71 -11.74 26.80 10.54
N SER A 72 -11.03 25.80 10.12
CA SER A 72 -11.43 24.41 10.20
C SER A 72 -10.25 23.52 10.55
N LEU A 73 -10.53 22.34 11.08
CA LEU A 73 -9.59 21.23 11.14
C LEU A 73 -9.99 20.18 10.10
N VAL A 74 -9.00 19.72 9.34
CA VAL A 74 -9.15 18.59 8.41
C VAL A 74 -8.44 17.39 9.01
N PHE A 75 -9.19 16.32 9.22
CA PHE A 75 -8.68 15.02 9.67
C PHE A 75 -8.55 14.12 8.45
N ASP A 76 -7.35 13.69 8.12
CA ASP A 76 -7.12 12.81 6.95
C ASP A 76 -7.58 11.37 7.19
N GLY A 77 -7.77 10.97 8.45
CA GLY A 77 -8.33 9.68 8.83
C GLY A 77 -8.31 9.46 10.34
N ALA A 78 -9.44 9.00 10.88
CA ALA A 78 -9.62 8.67 12.29
C ALA A 78 -10.58 7.49 12.44
N MET A 79 -10.14 6.40 13.09
CA MET A 79 -10.82 5.11 13.09
C MET A 79 -11.61 4.90 14.40
N ALA A 80 -12.94 4.74 14.30
CA ALA A 80 -13.78 4.79 13.10
C ALA A 80 -15.03 5.69 13.31
N ASP A 81 -15.56 5.79 14.55
CA ASP A 81 -16.69 6.66 14.92
C ASP A 81 -16.15 7.86 15.69
N SER A 82 -16.13 9.01 15.03
CA SER A 82 -15.48 10.21 15.51
C SER A 82 -16.48 11.29 15.86
N GLU A 83 -16.31 11.95 16.99
CA GLU A 83 -17.05 13.14 17.35
C GLU A 83 -16.08 14.24 17.78
N VAL A 84 -16.31 15.47 17.32
CA VAL A 84 -15.47 16.65 17.60
C VAL A 84 -16.25 17.70 18.34
N TRP A 85 -15.69 18.21 19.45
CA TRP A 85 -16.23 19.32 20.24
C TRP A 85 -15.22 20.47 20.32
N LEU A 86 -15.72 21.68 20.31
CA LEU A 86 -14.95 22.87 20.64
C LEU A 86 -15.63 23.63 21.78
N ASN A 87 -14.90 23.86 22.88
CA ASN A 87 -15.41 24.60 24.07
C ASN A 87 -16.70 24.01 24.66
N GLY A 88 -16.92 22.69 24.54
CA GLY A 88 -18.08 21.98 25.06
C GLY A 88 -19.25 21.85 24.08
N GLU A 89 -19.15 22.44 22.88
CA GLU A 89 -20.17 22.31 21.84
C GLU A 89 -19.74 21.31 20.78
N ARG A 90 -20.62 20.38 20.40
CA ARG A 90 -20.34 19.38 19.38
C ARG A 90 -20.40 20.02 17.98
N ILE A 91 -19.32 19.90 17.24
CA ILE A 91 -19.17 20.47 15.89
C ILE A 91 -19.64 19.48 14.82
N ILE A 92 -19.12 18.23 14.88
CA ILE A 92 -19.37 17.21 13.87
C ILE A 92 -19.31 15.82 14.50
N ALA A 93 -20.06 14.87 13.91
CA ALA A 93 -19.87 13.44 14.05
C ALA A 93 -19.57 12.86 12.66
N HIS A 94 -18.63 11.91 12.58
CA HIS A 94 -18.18 11.30 11.34
C HIS A 94 -18.04 9.80 11.51
N LYS A 95 -18.63 9.04 10.57
CA LYS A 95 -18.70 7.58 10.57
C LYS A 95 -17.93 7.01 9.38
N ASP A 96 -16.64 7.12 9.43
CA ASP A 96 -15.71 6.50 8.47
C ASP A 96 -14.29 6.59 9.02
N GLY A 97 -13.51 5.54 8.83
CA GLY A 97 -12.12 5.52 9.28
C GLY A 97 -11.12 5.91 8.21
N TYR A 98 -11.47 5.89 6.93
CA TYR A 98 -10.48 5.84 5.83
C TYR A 98 -10.44 7.08 4.94
N THR A 99 -11.47 7.93 4.99
CA THR A 99 -11.54 9.16 4.20
C THR A 99 -11.53 10.41 5.08
N PRO A 100 -11.09 11.57 4.55
CA PRO A 100 -10.99 12.78 5.35
C PRO A 100 -12.36 13.39 5.68
N PHE A 101 -12.40 14.09 6.82
CA PHE A 101 -13.52 14.95 7.19
C PHE A 101 -13.05 16.31 7.74
N GLU A 102 -13.90 17.32 7.66
CA GLU A 102 -13.59 18.69 8.05
C GLU A 102 -14.51 19.16 9.19
N ALA A 103 -13.90 19.54 10.31
CA ALA A 103 -14.57 20.13 11.46
C ALA A 103 -14.47 21.67 11.39
N ARG A 104 -15.58 22.37 11.11
CA ARG A 104 -15.63 23.82 11.02
C ARG A 104 -15.62 24.46 12.41
N LEU A 105 -14.55 25.18 12.76
CA LEU A 105 -14.36 25.77 14.09
C LEU A 105 -14.96 27.18 14.21
N THR A 106 -15.02 27.94 13.13
CA THR A 106 -15.38 29.39 13.11
C THR A 106 -16.58 29.77 13.99
N PRO A 107 -17.72 29.04 13.98
CA PRO A 107 -18.89 29.44 14.80
C PRO A 107 -18.67 29.30 16.31
N HIS A 108 -17.71 28.50 16.74
CA HIS A 108 -17.50 28.09 18.13
C HIS A 108 -16.19 28.60 18.72
N LEU A 109 -15.34 29.26 17.91
CA LEU A 109 -14.11 29.91 18.37
C LEU A 109 -14.39 31.08 19.29
N LYS A 110 -13.60 31.19 20.34
CA LYS A 110 -13.60 32.37 21.25
C LYS A 110 -12.20 32.96 21.36
N ARG A 111 -12.09 34.23 21.67
CA ARG A 111 -10.81 34.87 21.92
C ARG A 111 -10.18 34.27 23.19
N GLY A 112 -8.85 34.06 23.16
CA GLY A 112 -8.10 33.36 24.17
C GLY A 112 -8.02 31.85 23.89
N ASP A 113 -7.90 31.05 24.92
CA ASP A 113 -7.72 29.60 24.80
C ASP A 113 -9.01 28.88 24.40
N ASN A 114 -8.88 27.97 23.46
CA ASN A 114 -9.94 27.09 22.98
C ASN A 114 -9.60 25.63 23.30
N LEU A 115 -10.52 24.91 23.89
CA LEU A 115 -10.40 23.48 24.17
C LEU A 115 -11.08 22.67 23.06
N LEU A 116 -10.27 21.97 22.29
CA LEU A 116 -10.71 20.97 21.32
C LEU A 116 -10.75 19.61 22.00
N THR A 117 -11.83 18.86 21.81
CA THR A 117 -11.97 17.46 22.26
C THR A 117 -12.45 16.62 21.10
N VAL A 118 -11.79 15.47 20.88
CA VAL A 118 -12.16 14.47 19.88
C VAL A 118 -12.37 13.13 20.59
N ARG A 119 -13.57 12.57 20.49
CA ARG A 119 -13.85 11.20 20.83
C ARG A 119 -13.62 10.33 19.61
N ILE A 120 -12.87 9.27 19.79
CA ILE A 120 -12.69 8.22 18.79
C ILE A 120 -13.19 6.93 19.40
N ASP A 121 -14.19 6.29 18.80
CA ASP A 121 -14.64 4.97 19.19
C ASP A 121 -14.12 3.94 18.18
N GLY A 122 -13.24 3.06 18.65
CA GLY A 122 -12.65 1.97 17.89
C GLY A 122 -13.50 0.70 17.88
N SER A 123 -14.70 0.72 18.48
CA SER A 123 -15.61 -0.43 18.48
C SER A 123 -16.12 -0.74 17.07
N GLU A 124 -16.32 -2.02 16.79
CA GLU A 124 -16.89 -2.49 15.52
C GLU A 124 -18.39 -2.19 15.46
N ASN A 125 -18.75 -0.99 15.03
CA ASN A 125 -20.12 -0.55 14.89
C ASN A 125 -20.74 -1.12 13.60
N PRO A 126 -21.79 -1.98 13.66
CA PRO A 126 -22.37 -2.64 12.48
C PRO A 126 -23.11 -1.69 11.52
N GLU A 127 -23.22 -0.41 11.84
CA GLU A 127 -23.76 0.62 10.94
C GLU A 127 -22.65 1.35 10.14
N ILE A 128 -21.38 1.00 10.36
CA ILE A 128 -20.22 1.67 9.73
C ILE A 128 -19.42 0.66 8.91
N PRO A 129 -19.18 0.86 7.60
CA PRO A 129 -18.21 0.06 6.86
C PRO A 129 -16.79 0.18 7.46
N PRO A 130 -16.03 -0.92 7.56
CA PRO A 130 -16.28 -2.28 7.05
C PRO A 130 -17.04 -3.20 8.01
N PHE A 131 -17.49 -2.73 9.16
CA PHE A 131 -18.02 -3.53 10.26
C PHE A 131 -19.40 -4.13 9.97
N GLY A 132 -19.83 -5.05 10.86
CA GLY A 132 -21.11 -5.75 10.83
C GLY A 132 -20.99 -7.25 10.52
N GLY A 133 -19.86 -7.67 10.04
CA GLY A 133 -19.44 -9.07 9.86
C GLY A 133 -18.00 -9.26 10.29
N MET A 134 -17.46 -10.46 10.13
CA MET A 134 -16.04 -10.73 10.32
C MET A 134 -15.25 -10.08 9.20
N ILE A 135 -14.06 -9.55 9.52
CA ILE A 135 -13.09 -9.02 8.56
C ILE A 135 -11.74 -9.69 8.81
N ASP A 136 -10.92 -9.87 7.78
CA ASP A 136 -9.65 -10.61 7.89
C ASP A 136 -8.43 -9.74 8.22
N TYR A 137 -8.66 -8.49 8.62
CA TYR A 137 -7.63 -7.54 9.03
C TYR A 137 -8.05 -6.74 10.25
N LEU A 138 -7.09 -6.13 10.95
CA LEU A 138 -7.37 -5.24 12.08
C LEU A 138 -7.61 -3.81 11.59
N THR A 139 -8.56 -3.12 12.22
CA THR A 139 -8.85 -1.72 11.93
C THR A 139 -8.07 -0.77 12.83
N TYR A 140 -7.66 -1.26 14.02
CA TYR A 140 -7.02 -0.44 15.06
C TYR A 140 -7.95 0.70 15.51
N ALA A 141 -7.44 1.65 16.28
CA ALA A 141 -8.17 2.84 16.68
C ALA A 141 -7.23 4.02 16.81
N GLY A 142 -7.75 5.24 16.68
CA GLY A 142 -7.01 6.45 16.90
C GLY A 142 -7.11 7.45 15.74
N ILE A 143 -6.50 8.61 15.92
CA ILE A 143 -6.26 9.60 14.86
C ILE A 143 -4.97 9.19 14.15
N TYR A 144 -5.09 8.29 13.20
CA TYR A 144 -3.96 7.56 12.62
C TYR A 144 -3.38 8.19 11.34
N ARG A 145 -3.97 9.31 10.90
CA ARG A 145 -3.46 10.18 9.83
C ARG A 145 -3.32 11.61 10.34
N ASP A 146 -2.79 12.48 9.49
CA ASP A 146 -2.53 13.86 9.85
C ASP A 146 -3.82 14.66 10.14
N VAL A 147 -3.67 15.68 10.98
CA VAL A 147 -4.67 16.72 11.22
C VAL A 147 -4.08 18.06 10.79
N TRP A 148 -4.84 18.81 10.02
CA TRP A 148 -4.44 20.08 9.44
C TRP A 148 -5.30 21.22 9.95
N LEU A 149 -4.67 22.33 10.32
CA LEU A 149 -5.36 23.60 10.53
C LEU A 149 -5.49 24.31 9.19
N LYS A 150 -6.74 24.53 8.77
CA LYS A 150 -7.11 25.22 7.53
C LYS A 150 -7.71 26.56 7.87
N VAL A 151 -7.09 27.65 7.38
CA VAL A 151 -7.59 29.03 7.54
C VAL A 151 -7.71 29.65 6.15
N VAL A 152 -8.93 29.99 5.74
CA VAL A 152 -9.26 30.44 4.40
C VAL A 152 -10.18 31.63 4.41
N SER A 153 -10.38 32.25 3.26
CA SER A 153 -11.41 33.30 3.09
C SER A 153 -12.83 32.77 3.29
N PRO A 154 -13.83 33.57 3.65
CA PRO A 154 -15.21 33.12 3.83
C PRO A 154 -15.79 32.39 2.62
N VAL A 155 -15.35 32.73 1.43
CA VAL A 155 -15.53 31.96 0.21
C VAL A 155 -14.15 31.48 -0.23
N SER A 156 -13.99 30.21 -0.46
CA SER A 156 -12.69 29.58 -0.74
C SER A 156 -12.83 28.42 -1.73
N ILE A 157 -11.71 27.95 -2.26
CA ILE A 157 -11.68 26.76 -3.13
C ILE A 157 -11.87 25.52 -2.25
N LYS A 158 -12.97 24.77 -2.48
CA LYS A 158 -13.22 23.47 -1.84
C LYS A 158 -12.36 22.37 -2.46
N ASN A 159 -12.46 22.23 -3.77
CA ASN A 159 -11.73 21.20 -4.53
C ASN A 159 -11.55 21.63 -6.00
N VAL A 160 -10.65 20.93 -6.69
CA VAL A 160 -10.42 21.08 -8.12
C VAL A 160 -10.40 19.71 -8.77
N LYS A 161 -11.26 19.48 -9.77
CA LYS A 161 -11.23 18.26 -10.60
C LYS A 161 -10.56 18.60 -11.92
N ILE A 162 -9.53 17.86 -12.29
CA ILE A 162 -8.76 18.09 -13.52
C ILE A 162 -8.98 16.91 -14.46
N GLU A 163 -9.43 17.19 -15.65
CA GLU A 163 -9.62 16.20 -16.72
C GLU A 163 -8.73 16.55 -17.91
N THR A 164 -8.21 15.50 -18.57
CA THR A 164 -7.35 15.60 -19.73
C THR A 164 -8.02 14.93 -20.94
N PRO A 165 -9.06 15.57 -21.50
CA PRO A 165 -9.76 14.99 -22.64
C PRO A 165 -8.81 14.82 -23.82
N ASP A 166 -9.03 13.73 -24.60
CA ASP A 166 -8.25 13.41 -25.78
C ASP A 166 -6.73 13.39 -25.53
N ALA A 167 -6.31 12.80 -24.39
CA ALA A 167 -4.91 12.80 -23.97
C ALA A 167 -3.92 12.22 -25.01
N LEU A 168 -4.41 11.42 -25.98
CA LEU A 168 -3.59 10.88 -27.06
C LEU A 168 -3.50 11.82 -28.30
N ALA A 169 -4.31 12.89 -28.37
CA ALA A 169 -4.23 13.84 -29.47
C ALA A 169 -2.86 14.54 -29.51
N GLU A 170 -2.42 14.99 -30.69
CA GLU A 170 -1.17 15.74 -30.84
C GLU A 170 -1.17 17.02 -30.00
N LYS A 171 -2.26 17.76 -30.03
CA LYS A 171 -2.49 18.93 -29.20
C LYS A 171 -3.42 18.58 -28.04
N LYS A 172 -2.90 18.63 -26.84
CA LYS A 172 -3.62 18.26 -25.62
C LYS A 172 -4.56 19.36 -25.14
N ALA A 173 -5.49 18.97 -24.30
CA ALA A 173 -6.39 19.87 -23.60
C ALA A 173 -6.47 19.52 -22.10
N VAL A 174 -6.80 20.51 -21.28
CA VAL A 174 -7.08 20.35 -19.85
C VAL A 174 -8.37 21.09 -19.55
N THR A 175 -9.25 20.47 -18.80
CA THR A 175 -10.42 21.11 -18.20
C THR A 175 -10.35 20.96 -16.69
N ALA A 176 -10.44 22.07 -15.98
CA ALA A 176 -10.43 22.10 -14.53
C ALA A 176 -11.75 22.67 -14.00
N LYS A 177 -12.52 21.82 -13.33
CA LYS A 177 -13.72 22.24 -12.59
C LYS A 177 -13.32 22.60 -11.17
N VAL A 178 -13.59 23.84 -10.77
CA VAL A 178 -13.25 24.40 -9.46
C VAL A 178 -14.53 24.53 -8.65
N PHE A 179 -14.58 23.86 -7.52
CA PHE A 179 -15.70 23.87 -6.59
C PHE A 179 -15.39 24.83 -5.44
N LEU A 180 -16.34 25.69 -5.08
CA LEU A 180 -16.19 26.65 -4.01
C LEU A 180 -16.86 26.18 -2.72
N ALA A 181 -16.23 26.44 -1.59
CA ALA A 181 -16.83 26.39 -0.27
C ALA A 181 -17.38 27.77 0.10
N ASN A 182 -18.65 27.82 0.45
CA ASN A 182 -19.35 29.01 0.88
C ASN A 182 -20.28 28.71 2.06
N PRO A 183 -19.73 28.42 3.25
CA PRO A 183 -20.50 27.94 4.39
C PRO A 183 -21.44 29.00 5.02
N GLN A 184 -21.41 30.23 4.52
CA GLN A 184 -22.26 31.33 4.99
C GLN A 184 -23.32 31.72 3.95
N ASP A 185 -23.46 30.95 2.86
CA ASP A 185 -24.42 31.21 1.76
C ASP A 185 -24.39 32.65 1.21
N LYS A 186 -23.21 33.26 1.15
CA LYS A 186 -23.03 34.58 0.63
C LYS A 186 -23.25 34.62 -0.89
N PRO A 187 -23.83 35.68 -1.46
CA PRO A 187 -23.71 35.88 -2.90
C PRO A 187 -22.25 35.93 -3.31
N VAL A 188 -21.90 35.23 -4.37
CA VAL A 188 -20.49 35.13 -4.84
C VAL A 188 -20.41 35.60 -6.27
N SER A 189 -19.64 36.66 -6.47
CA SER A 189 -19.16 37.09 -7.77
C SER A 189 -17.62 37.13 -7.76
N GLY A 190 -17.01 36.97 -8.91
CA GLY A 190 -15.57 37.01 -9.03
C GLY A 190 -15.05 36.11 -10.12
N LYS A 191 -13.75 35.81 -10.07
CA LYS A 191 -13.03 35.12 -11.12
C LYS A 191 -12.13 34.02 -10.55
N VAL A 192 -12.04 32.97 -11.29
CA VAL A 192 -11.03 31.91 -11.08
C VAL A 192 -10.00 32.02 -12.20
N SER A 193 -8.72 32.15 -11.81
CA SER A 193 -7.58 32.09 -12.72
C SER A 193 -6.78 30.82 -12.46
N ALA A 194 -6.22 30.23 -13.51
CA ALA A 194 -5.41 29.03 -13.39
C ALA A 194 -4.15 29.14 -14.24
N ILE A 195 -3.03 28.63 -13.70
CA ILE A 195 -1.73 28.54 -14.37
C ILE A 195 -1.32 27.07 -14.41
N LEU A 196 -1.11 26.57 -15.62
CA LEU A 196 -0.59 25.24 -15.88
C LEU A 196 0.94 25.32 -15.95
N ARG A 197 1.60 24.42 -15.18
CA ARG A 197 3.06 24.31 -15.11
C ARG A 197 3.54 22.90 -15.41
N SER A 198 4.69 22.81 -16.04
CA SER A 198 5.43 21.57 -16.22
C SER A 198 6.08 21.11 -14.90
N GLN A 199 6.64 19.91 -14.92
CA GLN A 199 7.31 19.30 -13.75
C GLN A 199 8.50 20.13 -13.23
N ASP A 200 9.23 20.83 -14.12
CA ASP A 200 10.32 21.75 -13.79
C ASP A 200 9.84 23.15 -13.36
N GLY A 201 8.52 23.36 -13.28
CA GLY A 201 7.89 24.61 -12.83
C GLY A 201 7.67 25.66 -13.91
N ALA A 202 8.06 25.40 -15.18
CA ALA A 202 7.84 26.34 -16.27
C ALA A 202 6.34 26.50 -16.59
N GLU A 203 5.91 27.73 -16.85
CA GLU A 203 4.53 28.02 -17.24
C GLU A 203 4.27 27.54 -18.68
N ILE A 204 3.23 26.71 -18.83
CA ILE A 204 2.79 26.19 -20.14
C ILE A 204 1.63 27.03 -20.69
N GLY A 205 0.79 27.54 -19.80
CA GLY A 205 -0.35 28.38 -20.18
C GLY A 205 -1.12 28.90 -18.98
N SER A 206 -1.93 29.91 -19.23
CA SER A 206 -2.84 30.50 -18.25
C SER A 206 -4.24 30.66 -18.85
N ALA A 207 -5.25 30.52 -18.00
CA ALA A 207 -6.65 30.67 -18.38
C ALA A 207 -7.47 31.17 -17.21
N SER A 208 -8.69 31.63 -17.46
CA SER A 208 -9.57 32.09 -16.40
C SER A 208 -11.04 31.96 -16.79
N ALA A 209 -11.91 31.91 -15.77
CA ALA A 209 -13.37 31.84 -15.92
C ALA A 209 -14.07 32.61 -14.80
N ASP A 210 -15.26 33.08 -15.08
CA ASP A 210 -16.13 33.71 -14.09
C ASP A 210 -16.81 32.61 -13.23
N ILE A 211 -17.15 32.97 -11.99
CA ILE A 211 -17.86 32.09 -11.07
C ILE A 211 -19.35 32.08 -11.43
N VAL A 212 -19.90 30.87 -11.59
CA VAL A 212 -21.32 30.65 -11.85
C VAL A 212 -21.86 29.60 -10.91
N GLY A 213 -22.86 29.91 -10.09
CA GLY A 213 -23.51 28.92 -9.20
C GLY A 213 -22.58 28.25 -8.18
N GLY A 214 -21.52 28.96 -7.74
CA GLY A 214 -20.56 28.40 -6.78
C GLY A 214 -19.48 27.54 -7.40
N GLU A 215 -19.33 27.50 -8.72
CA GLU A 215 -18.34 26.76 -9.47
C GLU A 215 -17.70 27.63 -10.57
N ALA A 216 -16.55 27.22 -11.07
CA ALA A 216 -15.95 27.78 -12.27
C ALA A 216 -15.27 26.67 -13.08
N THR A 217 -15.35 26.74 -14.40
CA THR A 217 -14.65 25.79 -15.29
C THR A 217 -13.62 26.54 -16.12
N VAL A 218 -12.35 26.19 -15.91
CA VAL A 218 -11.21 26.77 -16.64
C VAL A 218 -10.72 25.72 -17.66
N SER A 219 -10.50 26.13 -18.91
CA SER A 219 -10.09 25.23 -19.99
C SER A 219 -8.83 25.74 -20.67
N PHE A 220 -7.95 24.80 -20.98
CA PHE A 220 -6.75 25.00 -21.79
C PHE A 220 -6.84 24.11 -23.02
N GLY A 221 -6.56 24.64 -24.18
CA GLY A 221 -6.58 23.90 -25.45
C GLY A 221 -5.30 24.09 -26.24
N ASN A 222 -5.11 23.22 -27.23
CA ASN A 222 -3.98 23.28 -28.14
C ASN A 222 -2.60 23.29 -27.46
N LEU A 223 -2.46 22.59 -26.35
CA LEU A 223 -1.20 22.48 -25.61
C LEU A 223 -0.19 21.61 -26.39
N PRO A 224 0.91 22.15 -26.93
CA PRO A 224 1.92 21.35 -27.64
C PRO A 224 2.97 20.81 -26.68
N GLY A 225 3.63 19.70 -27.08
CA GLY A 225 4.81 19.18 -26.37
C GLY A 225 4.53 18.58 -24.99
N ILE A 226 3.27 18.27 -24.69
CA ILE A 226 2.88 17.63 -23.42
C ILE A 226 3.22 16.15 -23.46
N ALA A 227 4.08 15.69 -22.54
CA ALA A 227 4.37 14.27 -22.34
C ALA A 227 3.25 13.57 -21.58
N LEU A 228 3.02 12.30 -21.92
CA LEU A 228 2.07 11.46 -21.20
C LEU A 228 2.70 10.95 -19.89
N TRP A 229 1.87 10.81 -18.87
CA TRP A 229 2.21 10.02 -17.70
C TRP A 229 2.17 8.53 -18.06
N ASP A 230 3.23 7.80 -17.70
CA ASP A 230 3.38 6.38 -18.00
C ASP A 230 4.12 5.69 -16.85
N ILE A 231 4.04 4.37 -16.75
CA ILE A 231 4.73 3.59 -15.71
C ILE A 231 6.25 3.70 -15.78
N ASP A 232 6.82 3.96 -16.95
CA ASP A 232 8.26 4.12 -17.16
C ASP A 232 8.70 5.59 -17.29
N ASN A 233 7.73 6.50 -17.46
CA ASN A 233 7.96 7.94 -17.55
C ASN A 233 6.81 8.71 -16.86
N PRO A 234 6.77 8.75 -15.53
CA PRO A 234 5.67 9.30 -14.75
C PRO A 234 5.71 10.83 -14.68
N VAL A 235 5.48 11.49 -15.81
CA VAL A 235 5.51 12.95 -15.91
C VAL A 235 4.28 13.55 -15.27
N LEU A 236 4.47 14.42 -14.28
CA LEU A 236 3.43 15.15 -13.58
C LEU A 236 3.43 16.63 -13.94
N TYR A 237 2.26 17.21 -13.99
CA TYR A 237 2.02 18.64 -14.17
C TYR A 237 1.37 19.21 -12.94
N ALA A 238 1.47 20.53 -12.75
CA ALA A 238 0.83 21.25 -11.67
C ALA A 238 -0.14 22.31 -12.22
N LEU A 239 -1.36 22.33 -11.69
CA LEU A 239 -2.34 23.38 -11.93
C LEU A 239 -2.49 24.22 -10.67
N SER A 240 -2.03 25.47 -10.72
CA SER A 240 -2.23 26.47 -9.67
C SER A 240 -3.47 27.28 -9.97
N VAL A 241 -4.45 27.21 -9.08
CA VAL A 241 -5.75 27.87 -9.21
C VAL A 241 -5.85 28.99 -8.18
N THR A 242 -6.22 30.18 -8.60
CA THR A 242 -6.46 31.35 -7.73
C THR A 242 -7.92 31.81 -7.88
N LEU A 243 -8.58 31.98 -6.75
CA LEU A 243 -9.90 32.56 -6.64
C LEU A 243 -9.76 34.05 -6.22
N GLU A 244 -10.36 34.94 -6.96
CA GLU A 244 -10.55 36.34 -6.61
C GLU A 244 -12.04 36.65 -6.52
N SER A 245 -12.53 37.02 -5.34
CA SER A 245 -13.93 37.34 -5.10
C SER A 245 -14.09 38.55 -4.16
N GLU A 246 -15.28 39.09 -4.07
CA GLU A 246 -15.63 40.14 -3.10
C GLU A 246 -15.44 39.69 -1.63
N HIS A 247 -15.33 38.41 -1.37
CA HIS A 247 -15.11 37.85 -0.02
C HIS A 247 -13.62 37.49 0.25
N GLY A 248 -12.72 37.88 -0.66
CA GLY A 248 -11.27 37.67 -0.53
C GLY A 248 -10.70 36.73 -1.57
N GLU A 249 -9.43 36.42 -1.39
CA GLU A 249 -8.64 35.59 -2.28
C GLU A 249 -8.36 34.22 -1.65
N ASP A 250 -8.23 33.19 -2.51
CA ASP A 250 -7.76 31.85 -2.12
C ASP A 250 -6.94 31.25 -3.25
N ALA A 251 -6.02 30.34 -2.92
CA ALA A 251 -5.21 29.64 -3.92
C ALA A 251 -5.00 28.18 -3.55
N LEU A 252 -4.98 27.31 -4.56
CA LEU A 252 -4.78 25.88 -4.41
C LEU A 252 -4.01 25.34 -5.61
N THR A 253 -3.03 24.49 -5.38
CA THR A 253 -2.31 23.76 -6.44
C THR A 253 -2.64 22.28 -6.39
N ARG A 254 -2.85 21.66 -7.56
CA ARG A 254 -3.04 20.22 -7.71
C ARG A 254 -2.08 19.66 -8.76
N ARG A 255 -1.51 18.49 -8.47
CA ARG A 255 -0.74 17.72 -9.45
C ARG A 255 -1.67 16.81 -10.24
N PHE A 256 -1.31 16.48 -11.46
CA PHE A 256 -2.03 15.54 -12.33
C PHE A 256 -1.12 15.06 -13.46
N GLY A 257 -1.57 14.06 -14.21
CA GLY A 257 -0.86 13.55 -15.39
C GLY A 257 -1.79 13.37 -16.57
N PHE A 258 -1.25 13.48 -17.79
CA PHE A 258 -1.98 13.19 -19.02
C PHE A 258 -1.85 11.71 -19.35
N ARG A 259 -2.93 10.97 -19.37
CA ARG A 259 -2.92 9.55 -19.74
C ARG A 259 -4.29 9.07 -20.19
N THR A 260 -4.33 7.93 -20.89
CA THR A 260 -5.52 7.09 -21.02
C THR A 260 -5.26 5.74 -20.35
N ALA A 261 -6.27 5.19 -19.69
CA ALA A 261 -6.24 3.87 -19.09
C ALA A 261 -7.58 3.18 -19.39
N GLU A 262 -7.52 2.04 -20.07
CA GLU A 262 -8.73 1.38 -20.57
C GLU A 262 -8.65 -0.13 -20.39
N PHE A 263 -9.61 -0.70 -19.68
CA PHE A 263 -9.84 -2.14 -19.62
C PHE A 263 -10.73 -2.55 -20.78
N THR A 264 -10.24 -3.45 -21.59
CA THR A 264 -10.94 -3.98 -22.76
C THR A 264 -11.16 -5.49 -22.62
N PRO A 265 -12.02 -6.10 -23.43
CA PRO A 265 -12.13 -7.56 -23.48
C PRO A 265 -10.84 -8.29 -23.89
N ASN A 266 -9.88 -7.56 -24.46
CA ASN A 266 -8.58 -8.08 -24.92
C ASN A 266 -7.41 -7.57 -24.04
N GLY A 267 -7.66 -7.32 -22.75
CA GLY A 267 -6.67 -6.87 -21.81
C GLY A 267 -6.73 -5.37 -21.49
N PHE A 268 -5.69 -4.85 -20.83
CA PHE A 268 -5.59 -3.46 -20.41
C PHE A 268 -4.68 -2.65 -21.34
N LEU A 269 -5.11 -1.44 -21.64
CA LEU A 269 -4.35 -0.46 -22.43
C LEU A 269 -3.96 0.74 -21.59
N LEU A 270 -2.66 1.06 -21.55
CA LEU A 270 -2.15 2.34 -21.04
C LEU A 270 -1.67 3.18 -22.22
N ASN A 271 -2.22 4.37 -22.36
CA ASN A 271 -1.90 5.27 -23.48
C ASN A 271 -2.04 4.59 -24.85
N GLY A 272 -3.09 3.77 -25.02
CA GLY A 272 -3.39 3.01 -26.21
C GLY A 272 -2.44 1.82 -26.49
N ARG A 273 -1.51 1.52 -25.60
CA ARG A 273 -0.57 0.38 -25.72
C ARG A 273 -0.97 -0.75 -24.75
N PRO A 274 -0.97 -2.01 -25.21
CA PRO A 274 -1.24 -3.15 -24.34
C PRO A 274 -0.23 -3.22 -23.18
N LEU A 275 -0.74 -3.43 -21.97
CA LEU A 275 0.05 -3.63 -20.77
C LEU A 275 -0.56 -4.76 -19.94
N LYS A 276 0.21 -5.82 -19.70
CA LYS A 276 -0.20 -6.87 -18.76
C LYS A 276 0.04 -6.40 -17.33
N LEU A 277 -1.03 -6.30 -16.56
CA LEU A 277 -0.97 -5.88 -15.15
C LEU A 277 -0.43 -7.03 -14.30
N ARG A 278 0.57 -6.73 -13.48
CA ARG A 278 1.22 -7.68 -12.56
C ARG A 278 1.53 -6.98 -11.24
N GLY A 279 0.88 -7.43 -10.17
CA GLY A 279 1.04 -6.79 -8.88
C GLY A 279 0.60 -7.61 -7.69
N LEU A 280 0.43 -6.92 -6.59
CA LEU A 280 0.05 -7.49 -5.30
C LEU A 280 -0.98 -6.57 -4.62
N ASN A 281 -1.72 -7.16 -3.68
CA ASN A 281 -2.60 -6.43 -2.78
C ASN A 281 -1.79 -5.87 -1.61
N ARG A 282 -2.16 -4.68 -1.12
CA ARG A 282 -1.51 -4.03 0.01
C ARG A 282 -2.51 -3.63 1.09
N HIS A 283 -2.32 -4.10 2.32
CA HIS A 283 -2.84 -3.44 3.52
C HIS A 283 -1.96 -2.25 3.92
N GLN A 284 -2.44 -1.34 4.79
CA GLN A 284 -1.63 -0.21 5.29
C GLN A 284 -1.11 -0.42 6.72
N ALA A 285 -1.14 -1.66 7.23
CA ALA A 285 -0.74 -1.97 8.59
C ALA A 285 0.78 -2.15 8.74
N PHE A 286 1.28 -1.76 9.92
CA PHE A 286 2.66 -1.91 10.34
C PHE A 286 2.72 -2.56 11.72
N PRO A 287 3.68 -3.46 12.00
CA PRO A 287 3.84 -4.05 13.33
C PRO A 287 3.90 -2.98 14.42
N TYR A 288 3.24 -3.22 15.53
CA TYR A 288 3.10 -2.36 16.71
C TYR A 288 2.32 -1.05 16.47
N SER A 289 2.55 -0.35 15.37
CA SER A 289 1.93 0.95 15.07
C SER A 289 0.55 0.89 14.41
N GLY A 290 0.08 -0.29 14.03
CA GLY A 290 -1.17 -0.38 13.26
C GLY A 290 -1.11 0.44 11.98
N TYR A 291 -2.00 1.41 11.79
CA TYR A 291 -2.03 2.30 10.64
C TYR A 291 -1.23 3.61 10.83
N ALA A 292 -0.74 3.87 12.06
CA ALA A 292 -0.24 5.19 12.46
C ALA A 292 1.26 5.41 12.16
N LEU A 293 1.74 5.01 10.98
CA LEU A 293 3.05 5.42 10.48
C LEU A 293 2.94 6.53 9.46
N GLY A 294 3.87 7.49 9.58
CA GLY A 294 3.91 8.70 8.80
C GLY A 294 4.32 8.49 7.33
N ARG A 295 4.51 9.61 6.65
CA ARG A 295 4.76 9.74 5.22
C ARG A 295 5.81 8.78 4.66
N ARG A 296 7.01 8.75 5.24
CA ARG A 296 8.14 7.94 4.76
C ARG A 296 7.82 6.45 4.66
N ALA A 297 7.11 5.91 5.66
CA ALA A 297 6.75 4.48 5.65
C ALA A 297 5.72 4.14 4.56
N GLN A 298 4.80 5.06 4.30
CA GLN A 298 3.81 4.92 3.22
C GLN A 298 4.48 4.98 1.84
N GLU A 299 5.35 5.97 1.62
CA GLU A 299 6.13 6.11 0.38
C GLU A 299 7.05 4.90 0.15
N LYS A 300 7.68 4.38 1.21
CA LYS A 300 8.57 3.22 1.11
C LYS A 300 7.85 1.95 0.65
N ASP A 301 6.60 1.73 1.05
CA ASP A 301 5.83 0.58 0.56
C ASP A 301 5.56 0.69 -0.96
N ALA A 302 5.31 1.90 -1.48
CA ALA A 302 5.19 2.11 -2.93
C ALA A 302 6.53 1.83 -3.66
N ASP A 303 7.64 2.31 -3.10
CA ASP A 303 8.98 2.04 -3.65
C ASP A 303 9.29 0.54 -3.68
N ILE A 304 9.02 -0.19 -2.60
CA ILE A 304 9.21 -1.65 -2.55
C ILE A 304 8.36 -2.34 -3.62
N MET A 305 7.09 -1.95 -3.78
CA MET A 305 6.21 -2.53 -4.79
C MET A 305 6.75 -2.30 -6.21
N LYS A 306 7.17 -1.08 -6.51
CA LYS A 306 7.66 -0.70 -7.84
C LYS A 306 9.06 -1.20 -8.14
N PHE A 307 10.01 -0.95 -7.24
CA PHE A 307 11.43 -1.14 -7.54
C PHE A 307 11.98 -2.47 -7.05
N ASP A 308 11.60 -2.91 -5.84
CA ASP A 308 12.10 -4.16 -5.29
C ASP A 308 11.32 -5.36 -5.85
N LEU A 309 10.00 -5.31 -5.87
CA LEU A 309 9.14 -6.37 -6.42
C LEU A 309 8.87 -6.23 -7.92
N ARG A 310 9.19 -5.07 -8.52
CA ARG A 310 8.98 -4.79 -9.95
C ARG A 310 7.55 -5.03 -10.42
N CYS A 311 6.60 -4.73 -9.57
CA CYS A 311 5.18 -4.69 -9.92
C CYS A 311 4.85 -3.42 -10.69
N ASN A 312 3.83 -3.48 -11.55
CA ASN A 312 3.31 -2.31 -12.25
C ASN A 312 1.94 -1.84 -11.75
N ILE A 313 1.30 -2.62 -10.87
CA ILE A 313 0.02 -2.30 -10.22
C ILE A 313 0.04 -2.74 -8.76
N VAL A 314 -0.70 -2.00 -7.92
CA VAL A 314 -1.09 -2.38 -6.57
C VAL A 314 -2.59 -2.24 -6.41
N ARG A 315 -3.23 -3.16 -5.69
CA ARG A 315 -4.60 -2.97 -5.23
C ARG A 315 -4.58 -2.59 -3.75
N THR A 316 -5.27 -1.50 -3.41
CA THR A 316 -5.36 -0.96 -2.04
C THR A 316 -6.46 -1.68 -1.26
N SER A 317 -6.23 -2.95 -0.93
CA SER A 317 -7.17 -3.79 -0.21
C SER A 317 -7.30 -3.38 1.26
N HIS A 318 -8.47 -3.20 1.81
CA HIS A 318 -9.82 -3.12 1.20
C HIS A 318 -10.44 -1.79 1.61
N TYR A 319 -9.76 -0.68 1.32
CA TYR A 319 -10.13 0.69 1.73
C TYR A 319 -9.21 1.74 1.08
N PRO A 320 -9.63 3.00 1.03
CA PRO A 320 -8.79 4.12 0.56
C PRO A 320 -7.57 4.30 1.46
N GLN A 321 -6.38 4.26 0.88
CA GLN A 321 -5.12 4.34 1.63
C GLN A 321 -4.61 5.78 1.76
N SER A 322 -3.45 5.94 2.42
CA SER A 322 -2.81 7.23 2.64
C SER A 322 -2.54 7.96 1.32
N THR A 323 -2.82 9.26 1.27
CA THR A 323 -2.49 10.11 0.11
C THR A 323 -0.98 10.16 -0.15
N TYR A 324 -0.13 10.03 0.86
CA TYR A 324 1.33 9.90 0.67
C TYR A 324 1.71 8.68 -0.16
N PHE A 325 1.01 7.57 0.03
CA PHE A 325 1.19 6.37 -0.79
C PHE A 325 0.76 6.61 -2.25
N LEU A 326 -0.41 7.24 -2.45
CA LEU A 326 -0.94 7.54 -3.78
C LEU A 326 -0.08 8.58 -4.51
N ASP A 327 0.33 9.66 -3.84
CA ASP A 327 1.26 10.65 -4.37
C ASP A 327 2.56 9.99 -4.83
N ARG A 328 3.09 9.05 -4.04
CA ARG A 328 4.29 8.31 -4.43
C ARG A 328 4.05 7.40 -5.62
N CYS A 329 2.89 6.74 -5.71
CA CYS A 329 2.51 5.95 -6.88
C CYS A 329 2.48 6.80 -8.16
N ASP A 330 1.96 8.04 -8.08
CA ASP A 330 1.99 9.00 -9.19
C ASP A 330 3.42 9.35 -9.62
N GLU A 331 4.32 9.58 -8.65
CA GLU A 331 5.71 9.99 -8.88
C GLU A 331 6.57 8.90 -9.52
N ILE A 332 6.30 7.64 -9.19
CA ILE A 332 7.14 6.51 -9.63
C ILE A 332 6.50 5.66 -10.73
N GLY A 333 5.27 5.97 -11.15
CA GLY A 333 4.58 5.22 -12.20
C GLY A 333 4.09 3.84 -11.73
N LEU A 334 3.51 3.76 -10.53
CA LEU A 334 2.84 2.55 -10.03
C LEU A 334 1.33 2.70 -10.18
N LEU A 335 0.70 1.85 -10.98
CA LEU A 335 -0.75 1.86 -11.17
C LEU A 335 -1.48 1.41 -9.90
N VAL A 336 -2.68 1.95 -9.68
CA VAL A 336 -3.48 1.70 -8.47
C VAL A 336 -4.90 1.27 -8.85
N PHE A 337 -5.35 0.20 -8.22
CA PHE A 337 -6.77 -0.15 -8.08
C PHE A 337 -7.19 0.27 -6.67
N GLU A 338 -7.98 1.32 -6.55
CA GLU A 338 -8.46 1.82 -5.26
C GLU A 338 -9.93 1.46 -5.03
N GLU A 339 -10.29 1.08 -3.79
CA GLU A 339 -11.62 0.58 -3.47
C GLU A 339 -12.19 1.13 -2.16
N ILE A 340 -13.53 1.12 -2.07
CA ILE A 340 -14.29 1.51 -0.86
C ILE A 340 -14.10 0.51 0.28
N PRO A 341 -14.26 0.95 1.56
CA PRO A 341 -14.11 0.06 2.72
C PRO A 341 -15.16 -1.04 2.76
N GLY A 342 -14.73 -2.29 2.98
CA GLY A 342 -15.62 -3.41 3.23
C GLY A 342 -15.02 -4.77 2.91
N TRP A 343 -15.52 -5.79 3.60
CA TRP A 343 -15.16 -7.20 3.39
C TRP A 343 -16.37 -8.09 3.66
N GLN A 344 -16.86 -8.76 2.62
CA GLN A 344 -18.01 -9.70 2.55
C GLN A 344 -19.37 -9.15 3.02
N HIS A 345 -19.42 -8.42 4.12
CA HIS A 345 -20.66 -7.93 4.71
C HIS A 345 -21.28 -6.76 3.95
N ILE A 346 -22.59 -6.81 3.75
CA ILE A 346 -23.40 -5.67 3.31
C ILE A 346 -24.46 -5.44 4.39
N GLY A 347 -24.37 -4.29 5.06
CA GLY A 347 -25.29 -3.93 6.13
C GLY A 347 -26.66 -3.42 5.67
N GLY A 348 -27.43 -2.94 6.63
CA GLY A 348 -28.74 -2.31 6.40
C GLY A 348 -28.65 -0.97 5.68
N LYS A 349 -29.78 -0.26 5.55
CA LYS A 349 -29.84 1.00 4.79
C LYS A 349 -28.91 2.11 5.31
N ALA A 350 -28.67 2.21 6.62
CA ALA A 350 -27.75 3.18 7.21
C ALA A 350 -26.31 2.87 6.79
N TRP A 351 -25.90 1.62 6.89
CA TRP A 351 -24.59 1.13 6.43
C TRP A 351 -24.37 1.36 4.93
N GLN A 352 -25.39 1.02 4.10
CA GLN A 352 -25.35 1.24 2.65
C GLN A 352 -25.22 2.72 2.29
N ALA A 353 -25.94 3.61 2.99
CA ALA A 353 -25.83 5.05 2.78
C ALA A 353 -24.41 5.58 3.09
N GLU A 354 -23.81 5.09 4.17
CA GLU A 354 -22.42 5.44 4.53
C GLU A 354 -21.43 4.91 3.49
N SER A 355 -21.62 3.67 2.99
CA SER A 355 -20.78 3.09 1.95
C SER A 355 -20.91 3.83 0.60
N ILE A 356 -22.10 4.29 0.23
CA ILE A 356 -22.29 5.16 -0.95
C ILE A 356 -21.56 6.50 -0.77
N GLU A 357 -21.63 7.07 0.44
CA GLU A 357 -20.89 8.30 0.73
C GLU A 357 -19.36 8.06 0.72
N ASN A 358 -18.89 6.86 1.08
CA ASN A 358 -17.49 6.49 0.94
C ASN A 358 -17.03 6.46 -0.53
N VAL A 359 -17.90 6.06 -1.47
CA VAL A 359 -17.61 6.20 -2.92
C VAL A 359 -17.37 7.66 -3.27
N ARG A 360 -18.23 8.57 -2.80
CA ARG A 360 -18.08 10.02 -3.04
C ARG A 360 -16.78 10.56 -2.48
N ARG A 361 -16.52 10.30 -1.19
CA ARG A 361 -15.34 10.82 -0.48
C ARG A 361 -14.04 10.30 -1.10
N MET A 362 -13.97 9.02 -1.44
CA MET A 362 -12.82 8.41 -2.12
C MET A 362 -12.56 9.10 -3.47
N ILE A 363 -13.55 9.17 -4.33
CA ILE A 363 -13.38 9.72 -5.68
C ILE A 363 -13.07 11.23 -5.63
N GLU A 364 -13.79 12.02 -4.82
CA GLU A 364 -13.55 13.48 -4.68
C GLU A 364 -12.18 13.79 -4.09
N ARG A 365 -11.62 12.91 -3.25
CA ARG A 365 -10.27 13.02 -2.72
C ARG A 365 -9.22 12.77 -3.81
N ASP A 366 -9.42 11.71 -4.62
CA ASP A 366 -8.34 11.09 -5.37
C ASP A 366 -8.46 11.20 -6.91
N TRP A 367 -9.48 11.84 -7.47
CA TRP A 367 -9.72 11.93 -8.92
C TRP A 367 -8.58 12.54 -9.75
N ASN A 368 -7.63 13.26 -9.14
CA ASN A 368 -6.50 13.85 -9.86
C ASN A 368 -5.27 12.95 -9.93
N HIS A 369 -5.24 11.79 -9.24
CA HIS A 369 -4.13 10.85 -9.26
C HIS A 369 -4.09 10.09 -10.59
N PRO A 370 -3.07 10.29 -11.46
CA PRO A 370 -2.98 9.55 -12.72
C PRO A 370 -2.68 8.07 -12.51
N SER A 371 -2.11 7.68 -11.38
CA SER A 371 -1.82 6.29 -11.02
C SER A 371 -3.09 5.44 -10.83
N ILE A 372 -4.18 6.04 -10.35
CA ILE A 372 -5.45 5.33 -10.16
C ILE A 372 -6.10 5.08 -11.53
N ILE A 373 -6.32 3.82 -11.87
CA ILE A 373 -6.86 3.40 -13.18
C ILE A 373 -8.26 2.78 -13.12
N ILE A 374 -8.73 2.42 -11.92
CA ILE A 374 -10.03 1.79 -11.72
C ILE A 374 -10.54 2.11 -10.31
N TRP A 375 -11.84 2.37 -10.19
CA TRP A 375 -12.53 2.56 -8.92
C TRP A 375 -13.22 1.27 -8.47
N GLY A 376 -12.86 0.74 -7.30
CA GLY A 376 -13.53 -0.37 -6.65
C GLY A 376 -14.78 0.11 -5.91
N VAL A 377 -15.96 -0.14 -6.48
CA VAL A 377 -17.24 0.37 -5.96
C VAL A 377 -18.16 -0.74 -5.44
N ARG A 378 -17.64 -1.95 -5.33
CA ARG A 378 -18.30 -3.12 -4.74
C ARG A 378 -17.48 -3.59 -3.55
N ILE A 379 -18.16 -3.98 -2.49
CA ILE A 379 -17.54 -4.56 -1.28
C ILE A 379 -16.80 -5.86 -1.64
N ASN A 380 -15.54 -5.96 -1.21
CA ASN A 380 -14.72 -7.14 -1.44
C ASN A 380 -15.44 -8.42 -1.03
N GLU A 381 -15.49 -9.41 -1.93
CA GLU A 381 -16.06 -10.75 -1.71
C GLU A 381 -17.51 -10.79 -1.19
N SER A 382 -18.28 -9.76 -1.44
CA SER A 382 -19.67 -9.74 -1.04
C SER A 382 -20.58 -10.56 -1.95
N GLN A 383 -21.75 -10.90 -1.46
CA GLN A 383 -22.86 -11.38 -2.28
C GLN A 383 -23.37 -10.27 -3.20
N ASP A 384 -24.17 -10.64 -4.21
CA ASP A 384 -24.84 -9.66 -5.06
C ASP A 384 -25.90 -8.88 -4.25
N ASN A 385 -25.97 -7.58 -4.53
CA ASN A 385 -27.00 -6.68 -4.03
C ASN A 385 -27.29 -5.64 -5.10
N HIS A 386 -28.22 -5.95 -5.99
CA HIS A 386 -28.50 -5.18 -7.19
C HIS A 386 -28.70 -3.69 -6.92
N ASP A 387 -29.65 -3.33 -6.08
CA ASP A 387 -30.02 -1.93 -5.84
C ASP A 387 -28.84 -1.13 -5.27
N PHE A 388 -28.09 -1.73 -4.36
CA PHE A 388 -26.94 -1.08 -3.74
C PHE A 388 -25.82 -0.84 -4.76
N TYR A 389 -25.50 -1.85 -5.57
CA TYR A 389 -24.39 -1.72 -6.53
C TYR A 389 -24.75 -0.92 -7.79
N VAL A 390 -26.01 -0.87 -8.17
CA VAL A 390 -26.49 0.10 -9.17
C VAL A 390 -26.20 1.53 -8.70
N GLU A 391 -26.46 1.83 -7.43
CA GLU A 391 -26.26 3.18 -6.87
C GLU A 391 -24.79 3.55 -6.72
N THR A 392 -23.94 2.64 -6.18
CA THR A 392 -22.50 2.91 -6.04
C THR A 392 -21.83 3.13 -7.41
N ASN A 393 -22.18 2.30 -8.40
CA ASN A 393 -21.65 2.39 -9.74
C ASN A 393 -22.12 3.67 -10.46
N ARG A 394 -23.42 3.99 -10.36
CA ARG A 394 -23.99 5.24 -10.92
C ARG A 394 -23.28 6.47 -10.35
N LEU A 395 -23.11 6.53 -9.03
CA LEU A 395 -22.44 7.65 -8.38
C LEU A 395 -20.98 7.79 -8.83
N ALA A 396 -20.26 6.69 -8.96
CA ALA A 396 -18.88 6.71 -9.42
C ALA A 396 -18.77 7.32 -10.83
N HIS A 397 -19.62 6.91 -11.76
CA HIS A 397 -19.63 7.45 -13.11
C HIS A 397 -20.10 8.93 -13.17
N GLU A 398 -20.99 9.35 -12.28
CA GLU A 398 -21.36 10.78 -12.16
C GLU A 398 -20.19 11.64 -11.68
N LEU A 399 -19.38 11.12 -10.76
CA LEU A 399 -18.24 11.83 -10.20
C LEU A 399 -17.02 11.81 -11.13
N ASP A 400 -16.77 10.69 -11.79
CA ASP A 400 -15.61 10.51 -12.67
C ASP A 400 -15.93 9.64 -13.89
N THR A 401 -16.01 10.28 -15.04
CA THR A 401 -16.24 9.62 -16.35
C THR A 401 -14.94 9.15 -17.01
N THR A 402 -13.78 9.39 -16.39
CA THR A 402 -12.46 9.12 -16.99
C THR A 402 -11.88 7.77 -16.59
N ARG A 403 -12.48 7.11 -15.60
CA ARG A 403 -12.07 5.79 -15.10
C ARG A 403 -13.24 4.82 -15.12
N GLN A 404 -12.90 3.59 -15.40
CA GLN A 404 -13.83 2.46 -15.31
C GLN A 404 -14.00 2.03 -13.84
N THR A 405 -15.10 1.33 -13.57
CA THR A 405 -15.43 0.77 -12.27
C THR A 405 -15.20 -0.73 -12.24
N GLY A 406 -14.86 -1.23 -11.06
CA GLY A 406 -14.72 -2.64 -10.76
C GLY A 406 -15.29 -2.97 -9.38
N GLY A 407 -15.24 -4.24 -9.02
CA GLY A 407 -15.70 -4.67 -7.71
C GLY A 407 -15.42 -6.15 -7.50
N VAL A 408 -14.76 -6.47 -6.43
CA VAL A 408 -14.12 -7.77 -6.22
C VAL A 408 -15.10 -8.84 -5.80
N ARG A 409 -15.17 -9.91 -6.58
CA ARG A 409 -16.04 -11.07 -6.40
C ARG A 409 -15.24 -12.31 -5.99
N PHE A 410 -15.88 -13.22 -5.27
CA PHE A 410 -15.40 -14.59 -5.09
C PHE A 410 -16.47 -15.63 -5.52
N ILE A 411 -17.72 -15.19 -5.70
CA ILE A 411 -18.83 -16.04 -6.16
C ILE A 411 -18.88 -16.10 -7.70
N THR A 412 -19.28 -17.24 -8.22
CA THR A 412 -19.49 -17.43 -9.66
C THR A 412 -20.89 -16.96 -10.08
N ASN A 413 -21.03 -16.60 -11.38
CA ASN A 413 -22.29 -16.10 -11.97
C ASN A 413 -22.85 -14.86 -11.28
N SER A 414 -21.98 -14.04 -10.69
CA SER A 414 -22.33 -12.76 -10.09
C SER A 414 -22.71 -11.75 -11.16
N GLU A 415 -23.69 -10.90 -10.85
CA GLU A 415 -24.13 -9.83 -11.74
C GLU A 415 -22.99 -8.85 -12.07
N LEU A 416 -22.86 -8.46 -13.34
CA LEU A 416 -21.90 -7.45 -13.81
C LEU A 416 -22.61 -6.11 -13.99
N LEU A 417 -22.48 -5.22 -13.03
CA LEU A 417 -22.97 -3.84 -13.06
C LEU A 417 -21.83 -2.85 -13.32
N GLU A 418 -20.63 -3.20 -12.91
CA GLU A 418 -19.40 -2.46 -13.11
C GLU A 418 -18.85 -2.68 -14.54
N ASP A 419 -17.91 -1.86 -14.96
CA ASP A 419 -17.31 -1.94 -16.31
C ASP A 419 -16.37 -3.15 -16.45
N VAL A 420 -15.68 -3.52 -15.36
CA VAL A 420 -14.68 -4.59 -15.34
C VAL A 420 -15.12 -5.70 -14.38
N TYR A 421 -15.18 -6.92 -14.87
CA TYR A 421 -15.40 -8.08 -14.00
C TYR A 421 -14.10 -8.42 -13.27
N THR A 422 -14.07 -8.23 -11.96
CA THR A 422 -12.90 -8.50 -11.12
C THR A 422 -13.19 -9.66 -10.18
N MET A 423 -12.27 -10.63 -10.10
CA MET A 423 -12.48 -11.92 -9.44
C MET A 423 -11.29 -12.33 -8.56
N ASN A 424 -11.56 -12.70 -7.32
CA ASN A 424 -10.62 -13.43 -6.48
C ASN A 424 -10.62 -14.91 -6.89
N ASP A 425 -9.52 -15.36 -7.48
CA ASP A 425 -9.38 -16.71 -8.00
C ASP A 425 -8.50 -17.58 -7.10
N PHE A 426 -9.13 -18.21 -6.15
CA PHE A 426 -8.51 -19.13 -5.21
C PHE A 426 -8.69 -20.61 -5.61
N ILE A 427 -8.81 -20.92 -6.91
CA ILE A 427 -8.99 -22.30 -7.36
C ILE A 427 -7.74 -23.16 -7.12
N LEU A 428 -6.55 -22.55 -7.27
CA LEU A 428 -5.27 -23.22 -7.02
C LEU A 428 -5.10 -23.50 -5.53
N GLY A 429 -5.05 -24.78 -5.16
CA GLY A 429 -5.04 -25.26 -3.78
C GLY A 429 -6.35 -25.92 -3.36
N GLN A 430 -7.45 -25.73 -4.08
CA GLN A 430 -8.70 -26.42 -3.80
C GLN A 430 -8.63 -27.93 -4.04
N GLU A 431 -7.64 -28.41 -4.79
CA GLU A 431 -7.38 -29.84 -4.96
C GLU A 431 -7.08 -30.56 -3.64
N GLU A 432 -6.63 -29.84 -2.62
CA GLU A 432 -6.35 -30.36 -1.27
C GLU A 432 -7.59 -30.36 -0.34
N MET A 433 -8.70 -29.76 -0.78
CA MET A 433 -9.93 -29.68 0.03
C MET A 433 -10.65 -31.03 0.09
N PRO A 434 -11.11 -31.48 1.27
CA PRO A 434 -11.87 -32.71 1.42
C PRO A 434 -13.07 -32.76 0.48
N GLY A 435 -13.22 -33.84 -0.27
CA GLY A 435 -14.34 -34.03 -1.20
C GLY A 435 -14.14 -33.36 -2.58
N ASN A 436 -13.06 -32.66 -2.80
CA ASN A 436 -12.72 -32.13 -4.11
C ASN A 436 -11.98 -33.20 -4.93
N ASN A 437 -12.60 -33.66 -6.00
CA ASN A 437 -12.03 -34.67 -6.92
C ASN A 437 -11.41 -34.02 -8.18
N ARG A 438 -11.30 -32.71 -8.24
CA ARG A 438 -10.65 -32.00 -9.34
C ARG A 438 -9.13 -32.16 -9.23
N GLY A 439 -8.47 -32.31 -10.34
CA GLY A 439 -7.01 -32.17 -10.40
C GLY A 439 -6.58 -30.73 -10.10
N ARG A 440 -5.27 -30.49 -10.09
CA ARG A 440 -4.70 -29.15 -9.89
C ARG A 440 -5.12 -28.22 -11.04
N VAL A 441 -5.88 -27.17 -10.72
CA VAL A 441 -6.33 -26.12 -11.64
C VAL A 441 -5.66 -24.83 -11.22
N VAL A 442 -5.06 -24.11 -12.18
CA VAL A 442 -4.29 -22.89 -11.88
C VAL A 442 -5.18 -21.66 -11.84
N LEU A 443 -6.07 -21.51 -12.84
CA LEU A 443 -7.06 -20.43 -12.93
C LEU A 443 -8.40 -21.02 -13.36
N ARG A 444 -9.49 -20.37 -12.96
CA ARG A 444 -10.85 -20.70 -13.40
C ARG A 444 -11.03 -20.29 -14.85
N ASP A 445 -11.88 -21.05 -15.58
CA ASP A 445 -12.39 -20.58 -16.86
C ASP A 445 -13.25 -19.34 -16.67
N ARG A 446 -13.03 -18.31 -17.49
CA ARG A 446 -13.74 -17.02 -17.41
C ARG A 446 -15.24 -17.17 -17.64
N VAL A 447 -15.65 -17.96 -18.65
CA VAL A 447 -17.06 -18.12 -18.99
C VAL A 447 -17.79 -18.91 -17.91
N GLU A 448 -17.19 -19.96 -17.40
CA GLU A 448 -17.73 -20.73 -16.27
C GLU A 448 -17.84 -19.87 -14.98
N THR A 449 -16.85 -18.99 -14.77
CA THR A 449 -16.83 -18.11 -13.60
C THR A 449 -17.89 -17.02 -13.67
N THR A 450 -18.01 -16.37 -14.82
CA THR A 450 -18.88 -15.19 -14.96
C THR A 450 -20.29 -15.53 -15.43
N GLY A 451 -20.49 -16.67 -16.07
CA GLY A 451 -21.74 -17.00 -16.79
C GLY A 451 -21.95 -16.17 -18.06
N ILE A 452 -20.97 -15.35 -18.47
CA ILE A 452 -21.08 -14.40 -19.58
C ILE A 452 -20.25 -14.90 -20.75
N THR A 453 -20.93 -15.23 -21.85
CA THR A 453 -20.30 -15.75 -23.07
C THR A 453 -19.72 -14.66 -23.99
N ARG A 454 -20.28 -13.44 -23.94
CA ARG A 454 -19.71 -12.31 -24.69
C ARG A 454 -18.35 -11.90 -24.10
N PRO A 455 -17.44 -11.35 -24.91
CA PRO A 455 -16.20 -10.76 -24.40
C PRO A 455 -16.49 -9.60 -23.44
N ILE A 456 -15.82 -9.60 -22.29
CA ILE A 456 -15.88 -8.56 -21.25
C ILE A 456 -14.48 -8.27 -20.72
N PRO A 457 -14.21 -7.06 -20.22
CA PRO A 457 -13.00 -6.81 -19.46
C PRO A 457 -12.95 -7.68 -18.20
N TYR A 458 -11.81 -8.32 -17.93
CA TYR A 458 -11.66 -9.25 -16.82
C TYR A 458 -10.29 -9.11 -16.15
N MET A 459 -10.26 -9.09 -14.81
CA MET A 459 -9.04 -9.02 -14.03
C MET A 459 -9.11 -9.96 -12.82
N ILE A 460 -7.99 -10.62 -12.51
CA ILE A 460 -7.83 -11.43 -11.30
C ILE A 460 -7.29 -10.53 -10.19
N THR A 461 -8.04 -10.41 -9.10
CA THR A 461 -7.75 -9.46 -8.02
C THR A 461 -7.09 -10.08 -6.81
N GLU A 462 -7.23 -11.38 -6.60
CA GLU A 462 -6.50 -12.13 -5.59
C GLU A 462 -6.27 -13.57 -6.03
N TYR A 463 -5.17 -14.15 -5.55
CA TYR A 463 -4.83 -15.58 -5.68
C TYR A 463 -3.77 -15.95 -4.63
N ASN A 464 -3.61 -17.22 -4.34
CA ASN A 464 -2.73 -17.81 -3.32
C ASN A 464 -3.13 -17.41 -1.88
N GLY A 465 -2.37 -16.59 -1.19
CA GLY A 465 -2.69 -16.12 0.16
C GLY A 465 -2.99 -17.22 1.18
N HIS A 466 -4.22 -17.19 1.69
CA HIS A 466 -4.71 -18.16 2.66
C HIS A 466 -4.77 -19.60 2.14
N MET A 467 -4.74 -19.82 0.81
CA MET A 467 -4.66 -21.15 0.24
C MET A 467 -3.31 -21.82 0.47
N TYR A 468 -2.26 -21.04 0.72
CA TYR A 468 -0.92 -21.57 1.01
C TYR A 468 -0.09 -20.64 1.90
N PRO A 469 -0.50 -20.39 3.15
CA PRO A 469 0.24 -19.53 4.08
C PRO A 469 1.67 -20.05 4.24
N THR A 470 2.66 -19.15 4.14
CA THR A 470 4.07 -19.55 4.20
C THR A 470 4.85 -18.56 5.05
N LYS A 471 5.47 -19.05 6.12
CA LYS A 471 6.36 -18.30 7.00
C LYS A 471 7.77 -18.29 6.43
N ARG A 472 8.55 -17.25 6.72
CA ARG A 472 9.97 -17.18 6.35
C ARG A 472 10.78 -18.39 6.83
N PHE A 473 10.41 -18.94 7.99
CA PHE A 473 11.08 -20.06 8.66
C PHE A 473 10.37 -21.42 8.45
N ASP A 474 9.44 -21.51 7.50
CA ASP A 474 8.88 -22.80 7.08
C ASP A 474 9.92 -23.60 6.32
N GLN A 475 9.74 -24.94 6.33
CA GLN A 475 10.56 -25.89 5.61
C GLN A 475 10.74 -25.50 4.13
N GLU A 476 11.92 -25.75 3.57
CA GLU A 476 12.29 -25.36 2.21
C GLU A 476 11.29 -25.84 1.14
N GLN A 477 10.74 -27.03 1.27
CA GLN A 477 9.73 -27.54 0.32
C GLN A 477 8.48 -26.66 0.29
N ARG A 478 8.04 -26.15 1.46
CA ARG A 478 6.93 -25.21 1.53
C ARG A 478 7.26 -23.88 0.86
N GLN A 479 8.47 -23.37 1.05
CA GLN A 479 8.96 -22.17 0.38
C GLN A 479 9.00 -22.35 -1.15
N ALA A 480 9.49 -23.51 -1.62
CA ALA A 480 9.55 -23.81 -3.05
C ALA A 480 8.17 -23.94 -3.69
N GLU A 481 7.22 -24.58 -3.00
CA GLU A 481 5.83 -24.67 -3.47
C GLU A 481 5.15 -23.29 -3.47
N HIS A 482 5.41 -22.44 -2.49
CA HIS A 482 4.91 -21.06 -2.46
C HIS A 482 5.38 -20.28 -3.70
N VAL A 483 6.66 -20.38 -4.05
CA VAL A 483 7.21 -19.82 -5.30
C VAL A 483 6.49 -20.39 -6.52
N THR A 484 6.35 -21.72 -6.60
CA THR A 484 5.72 -22.40 -7.73
C THR A 484 4.30 -21.94 -7.95
N ARG A 485 3.50 -21.77 -6.90
CA ARG A 485 2.11 -21.29 -7.00
C ARG A 485 2.03 -19.89 -7.58
N HIS A 486 2.90 -18.97 -7.16
CA HIS A 486 2.97 -17.65 -7.76
C HIS A 486 3.36 -17.67 -9.23
N LEU A 487 4.39 -18.44 -9.60
CA LEU A 487 4.84 -18.58 -10.99
C LEU A 487 3.75 -19.16 -11.90
N LEU A 488 3.01 -20.15 -11.43
CA LEU A 488 1.95 -20.79 -12.20
C LEU A 488 0.83 -19.79 -12.55
N VAL A 489 0.35 -19.03 -11.55
CA VAL A 489 -0.71 -18.04 -11.80
C VAL A 489 -0.21 -16.89 -12.67
N LEU A 490 0.99 -16.36 -12.41
CA LEU A 490 1.61 -15.33 -13.25
C LEU A 490 1.75 -15.80 -14.70
N ASN A 491 2.19 -17.05 -14.92
CA ASN A 491 2.33 -17.62 -16.26
C ASN A 491 0.97 -17.80 -16.97
N ALA A 492 -0.03 -18.31 -16.26
CA ALA A 492 -1.35 -18.54 -16.84
C ALA A 492 -2.03 -17.22 -17.19
N ALA A 493 -1.98 -16.23 -16.30
CA ALA A 493 -2.54 -14.89 -16.55
C ALA A 493 -1.81 -14.16 -17.68
N ALA A 494 -0.49 -14.33 -17.80
CA ALA A 494 0.29 -13.74 -18.89
C ALA A 494 -0.05 -14.35 -20.25
N GLY A 495 -0.45 -15.61 -20.28
CA GLY A 495 -0.77 -16.35 -21.51
C GLY A 495 -2.20 -16.17 -22.03
N ASP A 496 -3.07 -15.47 -21.31
CA ASP A 496 -4.46 -15.22 -21.74
C ASP A 496 -4.67 -13.71 -21.98
N ASP A 497 -4.82 -13.34 -23.24
CA ASP A 497 -5.02 -11.94 -23.64
C ASP A 497 -6.35 -11.35 -23.12
N ASN A 498 -7.33 -12.19 -22.78
CA ASN A 498 -8.60 -11.74 -22.21
C ASN A 498 -8.50 -11.39 -20.72
N ILE A 499 -7.39 -11.72 -20.06
CA ILE A 499 -7.11 -11.35 -18.68
C ILE A 499 -6.25 -10.08 -18.68
N SER A 500 -6.77 -8.97 -18.18
CA SER A 500 -6.03 -7.70 -18.10
C SER A 500 -4.76 -7.81 -17.23
N GLY A 501 -4.79 -8.70 -16.26
CA GLY A 501 -3.66 -8.99 -15.37
C GLY A 501 -4.13 -9.57 -14.04
N CYS A 502 -3.20 -9.63 -13.08
CA CYS A 502 -3.49 -10.21 -11.78
C CYS A 502 -2.74 -9.50 -10.64
N THR A 503 -3.38 -9.46 -9.45
CA THR A 503 -2.77 -9.03 -8.19
C THR A 503 -2.82 -10.16 -7.17
N GLY A 504 -1.67 -10.59 -6.64
CA GLY A 504 -1.59 -11.68 -5.68
C GLY A 504 -1.95 -11.24 -4.25
N TRP A 505 -2.48 -12.14 -3.46
CA TRP A 505 -2.66 -11.95 -2.03
C TRP A 505 -1.43 -12.48 -1.30
N CYS A 506 -0.58 -11.67 -0.67
CA CYS A 506 -0.53 -10.22 -0.74
C CYS A 506 0.94 -9.75 -0.66
N MET A 507 1.18 -8.44 -0.52
CA MET A 507 2.53 -7.86 -0.48
C MET A 507 3.32 -8.36 0.72
N PHE A 508 2.75 -8.29 1.93
CA PHE A 508 3.44 -8.66 3.17
C PHE A 508 2.50 -9.33 4.19
N ASP A 509 3.09 -10.04 5.14
CA ASP A 509 2.37 -10.63 6.27
C ASP A 509 1.78 -9.54 7.16
N TYR A 510 0.57 -9.74 7.69
CA TYR A 510 -0.14 -8.74 8.46
C TYR A 510 -0.86 -9.32 9.68
N ASN A 511 -1.11 -8.47 10.66
CA ASN A 511 -1.85 -8.84 11.85
C ASN A 511 -3.35 -8.99 11.55
N THR A 512 -3.97 -9.98 12.15
CA THR A 512 -5.39 -10.30 12.02
C THR A 512 -5.98 -10.69 13.38
N HIS A 513 -7.29 -10.87 13.45
CA HIS A 513 -7.94 -11.31 14.68
C HIS A 513 -7.89 -12.84 14.86
N LYS A 514 -8.40 -13.31 15.99
CA LYS A 514 -8.29 -14.72 16.44
C LYS A 514 -8.90 -15.76 15.50
N ASP A 515 -9.86 -15.37 14.67
CA ASP A 515 -10.62 -16.29 13.82
C ASP A 515 -9.99 -16.43 12.41
N PHE A 516 -8.91 -15.67 12.12
CA PHE A 516 -8.17 -15.71 10.88
C PHE A 516 -6.66 -15.95 11.10
N GLY A 517 -5.96 -16.19 10.02
CA GLY A 517 -4.51 -16.38 10.03
C GLY A 517 -4.06 -17.63 10.76
N SER A 518 -2.80 -17.60 11.16
CA SER A 518 -2.23 -18.63 12.04
C SER A 518 -2.66 -18.40 13.50
N GLY A 519 -2.57 -19.41 14.34
CA GLY A 519 -2.99 -19.32 15.75
C GLY A 519 -2.33 -18.23 16.58
N ASP A 520 -1.32 -17.55 16.04
CA ASP A 520 -0.61 -16.41 16.61
C ASP A 520 -1.15 -15.04 16.13
N ARG A 521 -2.27 -15.02 15.41
CA ARG A 521 -2.93 -13.81 14.88
C ARG A 521 -2.14 -13.06 13.81
N VAL A 522 -1.36 -13.80 13.03
CA VAL A 522 -0.67 -13.28 11.86
C VAL A 522 -1.13 -14.04 10.61
N CYS A 523 -1.51 -13.31 9.57
CA CYS A 523 -1.70 -13.85 8.23
C CYS A 523 -0.34 -13.90 7.54
N TYR A 524 0.22 -15.10 7.38
CA TYR A 524 1.48 -15.33 6.65
C TYR A 524 1.23 -15.47 5.16
N HIS A 525 0.47 -14.56 4.60
CA HIS A 525 -0.01 -14.57 3.21
C HIS A 525 0.90 -13.79 2.26
N GLY A 526 1.80 -12.98 2.81
CA GLY A 526 2.66 -12.08 2.04
C GLY A 526 3.80 -12.79 1.30
N VAL A 527 4.25 -12.18 0.21
CA VAL A 527 5.54 -12.51 -0.41
C VAL A 527 6.71 -11.88 0.34
N LEU A 528 6.43 -10.87 1.17
CA LEU A 528 7.34 -10.29 2.16
C LEU A 528 6.86 -10.65 3.58
N ASP A 529 7.72 -10.54 4.56
CA ASP A 529 7.31 -10.63 5.97
C ASP A 529 6.70 -9.29 6.48
N THR A 530 6.31 -9.24 7.73
CA THR A 530 5.70 -8.05 8.35
C THR A 530 6.60 -6.81 8.34
N PHE A 531 7.91 -7.00 8.28
CA PHE A 531 8.92 -5.91 8.18
C PHE A 531 9.28 -5.60 6.72
N ARG A 532 8.57 -6.17 5.74
CA ARG A 532 8.80 -6.03 4.30
C ARG A 532 10.11 -6.66 3.83
N GLU A 533 10.67 -7.62 4.55
CA GLU A 533 11.80 -8.40 4.04
C GLU A 533 11.32 -9.52 3.09
N PRO A 534 12.00 -9.73 1.96
CA PRO A 534 11.54 -10.68 0.96
C PRO A 534 11.60 -12.12 1.47
N LYS A 535 10.52 -12.88 1.30
CA LYS A 535 10.52 -14.34 1.27
C LYS A 535 10.95 -14.82 -0.11
N LEU A 536 11.20 -16.11 -0.31
CA LEU A 536 11.63 -16.62 -1.61
C LEU A 536 10.61 -16.32 -2.72
N ALA A 537 9.30 -16.28 -2.42
CA ALA A 537 8.25 -15.96 -3.38
C ALA A 537 8.28 -14.51 -3.90
N ALA A 538 8.89 -13.57 -3.19
CA ALA A 538 9.07 -12.20 -3.68
C ALA A 538 9.83 -12.16 -5.00
N TYR A 539 10.80 -13.02 -5.14
CA TYR A 539 11.65 -13.10 -6.34
C TYR A 539 10.93 -13.67 -7.57
N ALA A 540 9.75 -14.29 -7.40
CA ALA A 540 8.88 -14.63 -8.53
C ALA A 540 8.36 -13.39 -9.27
N TYR A 541 8.20 -12.28 -8.56
CA TYR A 541 7.85 -10.97 -9.13
C TYR A 541 9.08 -10.20 -9.60
N THR A 542 10.09 -10.07 -8.74
CA THR A 542 11.32 -9.33 -9.04
C THR A 542 12.02 -9.87 -10.30
N SER A 543 12.04 -11.20 -10.50
CA SER A 543 12.67 -11.81 -11.68
C SER A 543 11.94 -11.50 -13.00
N GLN A 544 10.70 -11.03 -12.98
CA GLN A 544 9.96 -10.69 -14.20
C GLN A 544 10.28 -9.30 -14.75
N GLY A 545 11.14 -8.54 -14.08
CA GLY A 545 11.61 -7.24 -14.56
C GLY A 545 12.82 -7.35 -15.49
N ASP A 546 12.98 -6.36 -16.35
CA ASP A 546 14.11 -6.28 -17.30
C ASP A 546 15.46 -6.30 -16.56
N PRO A 547 16.46 -7.06 -17.06
CA PRO A 547 17.78 -7.17 -16.44
C PRO A 547 18.56 -5.84 -16.40
N SER A 548 18.25 -4.86 -17.26
CA SER A 548 18.86 -3.53 -17.20
C SER A 548 18.53 -2.80 -15.90
N GLY A 549 17.37 -3.09 -15.28
CA GLY A 549 17.01 -2.62 -13.95
C GLY A 549 17.68 -3.40 -12.81
N GLY A 550 18.62 -4.30 -13.11
CA GLY A 550 19.37 -5.14 -12.18
C GLY A 550 19.15 -6.63 -12.39
N ALA A 551 20.22 -7.39 -12.35
CA ALA A 551 20.18 -8.86 -12.49
C ALA A 551 19.61 -9.52 -11.24
N VAL A 552 18.72 -10.48 -11.45
CA VAL A 552 18.15 -11.35 -10.41
C VAL A 552 18.74 -12.75 -10.57
N LEU A 553 19.19 -13.31 -9.47
CA LEU A 553 19.67 -14.70 -9.40
C LEU A 553 19.40 -15.20 -7.99
N GLN A 554 18.31 -15.93 -7.81
CA GLN A 554 17.87 -16.43 -6.51
C GLN A 554 17.58 -17.92 -6.58
N PRO A 555 18.50 -18.76 -6.11
CA PRO A 555 18.20 -20.17 -5.87
C PRO A 555 17.14 -20.30 -4.76
N VAL A 556 16.12 -21.11 -5.02
CA VAL A 556 15.02 -21.36 -4.08
C VAL A 556 15.42 -22.54 -3.20
N THR A 557 16.36 -22.29 -2.31
CA THR A 557 16.92 -23.30 -1.41
C THR A 557 17.61 -22.67 -0.22
N PHE A 558 17.60 -23.33 0.92
CA PHE A 558 18.45 -23.04 2.06
C PHE A 558 19.84 -23.68 1.94
N TRP A 559 20.05 -24.42 0.85
CA TRP A 559 21.27 -25.18 0.58
C TRP A 559 21.63 -26.19 1.69
N ALA A 560 20.59 -26.79 2.27
CA ALA A 560 20.69 -27.76 3.37
C ALA A 560 20.16 -29.10 2.93
N ARG A 561 21.05 -30.09 2.83
CA ARG A 561 20.72 -31.45 2.29
C ARG A 561 19.58 -32.16 3.02
N GLY A 562 19.47 -31.94 4.33
CA GLY A 562 18.48 -32.60 5.17
C GLY A 562 17.13 -31.89 5.28
N GLU A 563 16.95 -30.77 4.63
CA GLU A 563 15.76 -29.93 4.77
C GLU A 563 14.56 -30.45 3.96
N ARG A 564 14.80 -31.12 2.86
CA ARG A 564 13.75 -31.72 2.03
C ARG A 564 13.52 -33.20 2.34
N SER A 565 12.31 -33.70 2.03
CA SER A 565 11.99 -35.11 2.08
C SER A 565 12.99 -35.90 1.20
N ILE A 566 13.44 -37.08 1.65
CA ILE A 566 14.46 -37.93 1.02
C ILE A 566 15.86 -37.30 0.84
N GLY A 567 16.05 -36.07 1.30
CA GLY A 567 17.34 -35.35 1.22
C GLY A 567 17.66 -34.77 -0.16
N GLY A 568 18.68 -33.90 -0.20
CA GLY A 568 19.10 -33.19 -1.41
C GLY A 568 18.35 -31.87 -1.59
N VAL A 569 18.58 -31.20 -2.72
CA VAL A 569 17.99 -29.88 -3.06
C VAL A 569 17.17 -29.92 -4.35
N LEU A 570 17.09 -31.08 -5.00
CA LEU A 570 16.34 -31.24 -6.26
C LEU A 570 14.86 -31.63 -6.00
N PRO A 571 13.93 -31.17 -6.84
CA PRO A 571 14.09 -30.19 -7.90
C PRO A 571 14.46 -28.82 -7.34
N LEU A 572 15.36 -28.07 -8.01
CA LEU A 572 15.81 -26.77 -7.60
C LEU A 572 15.32 -25.71 -8.60
N ILE A 573 14.57 -24.76 -8.10
CA ILE A 573 14.13 -23.59 -8.86
C ILE A 573 15.19 -22.49 -8.68
N VAL A 574 15.63 -21.86 -9.77
CA VAL A 574 16.46 -20.65 -9.71
C VAL A 574 15.70 -19.52 -10.40
N LEU A 575 15.21 -18.57 -9.62
CA LEU A 575 14.52 -17.40 -10.12
C LEU A 575 15.54 -16.41 -10.69
N THR A 576 15.38 -16.05 -11.96
CA THR A 576 16.36 -15.22 -12.67
C THR A 576 15.72 -14.47 -13.84
N ASN A 577 16.28 -13.32 -14.16
CA ASN A 577 16.04 -12.59 -15.41
C ASN A 577 17.27 -12.61 -16.33
N CYS A 578 18.22 -13.50 -16.07
CA CYS A 578 19.40 -13.73 -16.93
C CYS A 578 19.04 -14.63 -18.12
N ASP A 579 19.84 -14.55 -19.21
CA ASP A 579 19.66 -15.37 -20.40
C ASP A 579 19.92 -16.85 -20.12
N TYR A 580 20.90 -17.12 -19.27
CA TYR A 580 21.25 -18.44 -18.76
C TYR A 580 21.99 -18.34 -17.43
N ILE A 581 22.08 -19.45 -16.74
CA ILE A 581 22.91 -19.57 -15.55
C ILE A 581 23.96 -20.66 -15.71
N GLU A 582 25.06 -20.53 -14.99
CA GLU A 582 26.02 -21.60 -14.78
C GLU A 582 26.04 -21.99 -13.30
N THR A 583 26.14 -23.27 -13.04
CA THR A 583 26.21 -23.80 -11.66
C THR A 583 27.44 -24.69 -11.48
N GLN A 584 27.95 -24.69 -10.25
CA GLN A 584 29.05 -25.55 -9.84
C GLN A 584 28.83 -26.05 -8.42
N PHE A 585 28.87 -27.35 -8.20
CA PHE A 585 28.84 -28.01 -6.91
C PHE A 585 30.25 -28.44 -6.46
N GLY A 586 30.82 -27.73 -5.49
CA GLY A 586 32.20 -27.97 -5.02
C GLY A 586 33.21 -27.91 -6.17
N ASP A 587 34.01 -29.00 -6.35
CA ASP A 587 35.04 -29.10 -7.37
C ASP A 587 34.55 -29.73 -8.69
N ARG A 588 33.25 -29.93 -8.83
CA ARG A 588 32.67 -30.56 -10.02
C ARG A 588 32.67 -29.62 -11.20
N PRO A 589 32.58 -30.12 -12.44
CA PRO A 589 32.53 -29.30 -13.63
C PRO A 589 31.38 -28.27 -13.60
N VAL A 590 31.64 -27.11 -14.10
CA VAL A 590 30.61 -26.07 -14.33
C VAL A 590 29.63 -26.55 -15.41
N LYS A 591 28.35 -26.40 -15.17
CA LYS A 591 27.28 -26.68 -16.13
C LYS A 591 26.41 -25.48 -16.37
N ARG A 592 25.93 -25.37 -17.61
CA ARG A 592 25.03 -24.26 -18.05
C ARG A 592 23.62 -24.78 -18.16
N TYR A 593 22.67 -23.94 -17.69
CA TYR A 593 21.24 -24.18 -17.72
C TYR A 593 20.49 -22.94 -18.23
N TYR A 594 19.39 -23.18 -18.90
CA TYR A 594 18.55 -22.14 -19.52
C TYR A 594 17.17 -22.07 -18.85
N PRO A 595 16.49 -20.89 -18.92
CA PRO A 595 15.13 -20.75 -18.44
C PRO A 595 14.15 -21.78 -19.02
N ASP A 596 13.28 -22.34 -18.18
CA ASP A 596 12.31 -23.39 -18.53
C ASP A 596 11.09 -22.79 -19.26
N ARG A 597 11.24 -22.54 -20.54
CA ARG A 597 10.16 -22.03 -21.40
C ARG A 597 9.14 -23.10 -21.79
N GLU A 598 9.38 -24.36 -21.50
CA GLU A 598 8.41 -25.43 -21.70
C GLU A 598 7.32 -25.39 -20.62
N THR A 599 7.72 -25.27 -19.36
CA THR A 599 6.80 -25.20 -18.21
C THR A 599 6.18 -23.80 -18.06
N TYR A 600 6.94 -22.74 -18.35
CA TYR A 600 6.52 -21.33 -18.18
C TYR A 600 6.66 -20.52 -19.47
N PRO A 601 5.91 -20.87 -20.54
CA PRO A 601 6.08 -20.26 -21.88
C PRO A 601 5.72 -18.76 -21.94
N HIS A 602 4.89 -18.28 -21.03
CA HIS A 602 4.31 -16.93 -21.10
C HIS A 602 4.98 -15.93 -20.16
N LEU A 603 5.83 -16.38 -19.23
CA LEU A 603 6.57 -15.46 -18.37
C LEU A 603 7.64 -14.71 -19.18
N PRO A 604 7.83 -13.41 -18.98
CA PRO A 604 8.94 -12.66 -19.55
C PRO A 604 10.28 -13.32 -19.25
N HIS A 605 10.51 -13.69 -17.99
CA HIS A 605 11.70 -14.36 -17.51
C HIS A 605 11.32 -15.65 -16.74
N PRO A 606 11.19 -16.79 -17.42
CA PRO A 606 10.94 -18.08 -16.75
C PRO A 606 12.09 -18.45 -15.82
N PRO A 607 11.82 -19.16 -14.72
CA PRO A 607 12.89 -19.67 -13.87
C PRO A 607 13.70 -20.74 -14.59
N VAL A 608 14.92 -20.96 -14.11
CA VAL A 608 15.67 -22.18 -14.45
C VAL A 608 15.27 -23.28 -13.49
N ILE A 609 14.90 -24.45 -14.01
CA ILE A 609 14.54 -25.63 -13.22
C ILE A 609 15.62 -26.69 -13.39
N LEU A 610 16.23 -27.09 -12.27
CA LEU A 610 17.16 -28.21 -12.20
C LEU A 610 16.45 -29.41 -11.59
N ASP A 611 16.22 -30.43 -12.39
CA ASP A 611 15.53 -31.65 -11.97
C ASP A 611 16.07 -32.90 -12.74
N SER A 612 15.40 -34.04 -12.64
CA SER A 612 15.78 -35.28 -13.29
C SER A 612 15.81 -35.22 -14.83
N ARG A 613 15.29 -34.15 -15.46
CA ARG A 613 15.35 -33.99 -16.92
C ARG A 613 16.73 -33.52 -17.39
N ASN A 614 17.46 -32.79 -16.53
CA ASN A 614 18.70 -32.12 -16.93
C ASN A 614 19.86 -32.26 -15.93
N VAL A 615 19.65 -32.89 -14.78
CA VAL A 615 20.63 -33.07 -13.72
C VAL A 615 20.72 -34.53 -13.31
N THR A 616 21.92 -35.03 -13.15
CA THR A 616 22.13 -36.37 -12.53
C THR A 616 22.36 -36.23 -11.01
N PRO A 617 22.05 -37.25 -10.21
CA PRO A 617 22.29 -37.21 -8.76
C PRO A 617 23.72 -36.85 -8.37
N GLU A 618 24.70 -37.25 -9.19
CA GLU A 618 26.13 -37.02 -8.95
C GLU A 618 26.50 -35.53 -9.07
N GLU A 619 25.71 -34.71 -9.75
CA GLU A 619 26.02 -33.30 -10.00
C GLU A 619 25.80 -32.42 -8.79
N PHE A 620 24.75 -32.69 -7.99
CA PHE A 620 24.38 -31.86 -6.83
C PHE A 620 24.50 -32.63 -5.50
N GLY A 621 25.09 -33.81 -5.47
CA GLY A 621 25.28 -34.62 -4.27
C GLY A 621 23.95 -35.09 -3.66
N THR A 622 23.89 -36.37 -3.42
CA THR A 622 22.82 -37.02 -2.68
C THR A 622 23.37 -37.62 -1.38
N TRP A 623 22.59 -38.42 -0.66
CA TRP A 623 23.09 -39.17 0.46
C TRP A 623 24.33 -40.01 0.05
N GLY A 624 25.38 -39.92 0.86
CA GLY A 624 26.65 -40.58 0.61
C GLY A 624 27.76 -39.69 0.03
N PHE A 625 27.42 -38.50 -0.46
CA PHE A 625 28.40 -37.48 -0.88
C PHE A 625 28.65 -36.45 0.21
N VAL A 626 29.86 -35.94 0.28
CA VAL A 626 30.18 -34.79 1.14
C VAL A 626 29.44 -33.55 0.59
N TRP A 627 28.69 -32.91 1.45
CA TRP A 627 27.98 -31.66 1.07
C TRP A 627 28.99 -30.54 0.88
N LYS A 628 28.91 -29.84 -0.24
CA LYS A 628 29.85 -28.78 -0.64
C LYS A 628 29.10 -27.51 -1.00
N GLN A 629 29.83 -26.42 -1.19
CA GLN A 629 29.28 -25.17 -1.67
C GLN A 629 28.65 -25.31 -3.06
N GLY A 630 27.57 -24.56 -3.29
CA GLY A 630 26.97 -24.35 -4.59
C GLY A 630 27.27 -22.93 -5.10
N VAL A 631 27.81 -22.82 -6.32
CA VAL A 631 28.05 -21.52 -6.96
C VAL A 631 27.11 -21.37 -8.14
N PHE A 632 26.39 -20.28 -8.18
CA PHE A 632 25.44 -19.91 -9.24
C PHE A 632 25.91 -18.62 -9.90
N ARG A 633 25.98 -18.59 -11.23
CA ARG A 633 26.42 -17.46 -12.03
C ARG A 633 25.38 -17.13 -13.07
N GLY A 634 24.87 -15.89 -13.08
CA GLY A 634 23.91 -15.38 -14.05
C GLY A 634 24.57 -14.57 -15.14
N TYR A 635 24.15 -14.79 -16.39
CA TYR A 635 24.72 -14.16 -17.57
C TYR A 635 23.66 -13.44 -18.39
N VAL A 636 24.00 -12.22 -18.84
CA VAL A 636 23.20 -11.43 -19.80
C VAL A 636 24.14 -11.02 -20.94
N ASP A 637 23.73 -11.22 -22.19
CA ASP A 637 24.54 -10.98 -23.38
C ASP A 637 25.94 -11.62 -23.30
N GLY A 638 26.02 -12.82 -22.70
CA GLY A 638 27.26 -13.58 -22.51
C GLY A 638 28.20 -13.02 -21.43
N LYS A 639 27.80 -11.98 -20.69
CA LYS A 639 28.58 -11.38 -19.61
C LYS A 639 28.05 -11.87 -18.25
N LEU A 640 28.95 -12.22 -17.34
CA LEU A 640 28.64 -12.50 -15.95
C LEU A 640 28.11 -11.21 -15.29
N VAL A 641 26.88 -11.22 -14.81
CA VAL A 641 26.23 -10.05 -14.18
C VAL A 641 25.95 -10.26 -12.70
N LYS A 642 25.85 -11.52 -12.25
CA LYS A 642 25.61 -11.83 -10.83
C LYS A 642 26.15 -13.21 -10.46
N GLU A 643 26.72 -13.32 -9.26
CA GLU A 643 27.14 -14.59 -8.66
C GLU A 643 26.54 -14.72 -7.25
N VAL A 644 26.11 -15.92 -6.92
CA VAL A 644 25.66 -16.32 -5.58
C VAL A 644 26.38 -17.59 -5.19
N THR A 645 27.03 -17.58 -4.03
CA THR A 645 27.70 -18.75 -3.45
C THR A 645 27.02 -19.14 -2.15
N LEU A 646 26.46 -20.34 -2.12
CA LEU A 646 25.85 -20.96 -0.96
C LEU A 646 26.84 -21.94 -0.32
N PRO A 647 27.32 -21.72 0.91
CA PRO A 647 28.32 -22.58 1.53
C PRO A 647 27.74 -23.95 1.89
N GLY A 648 28.56 -25.00 1.80
CA GLY A 648 28.18 -26.33 2.25
C GLY A 648 28.23 -26.50 3.78
N ASP A 649 28.87 -25.56 4.45
CA ASP A 649 29.01 -25.48 5.91
C ASP A 649 28.81 -24.03 6.34
N PRO A 650 27.55 -23.56 6.36
CA PRO A 650 27.25 -22.15 6.73
C PRO A 650 27.49 -21.92 8.22
N VAL A 651 28.17 -20.82 8.54
CA VAL A 651 28.43 -20.39 9.92
C VAL A 651 28.01 -18.93 10.10
N PRO A 652 27.41 -18.57 11.25
CA PRO A 652 27.06 -17.19 11.51
C PRO A 652 28.34 -16.34 11.66
N THR A 653 28.46 -15.30 10.85
CA THR A 653 29.68 -14.49 10.72
C THR A 653 29.43 -13.03 11.00
N THR A 654 28.33 -12.48 10.50
CA THR A 654 28.10 -11.02 10.52
C THR A 654 26.68 -10.69 10.95
N LEU A 655 26.56 -9.91 12.02
CA LEU A 655 25.34 -9.18 12.33
C LEU A 655 25.28 -7.94 11.42
N GLN A 656 24.33 -7.90 10.50
CA GLN A 656 24.11 -6.74 9.64
C GLN A 656 22.95 -5.90 10.18
N ILE A 657 23.13 -4.59 10.24
CA ILE A 657 22.05 -3.61 10.50
C ILE A 657 21.89 -2.74 9.26
N ALA A 658 20.71 -2.76 8.67
CA ALA A 658 20.41 -2.10 7.41
C ALA A 658 19.21 -1.16 7.57
N PRO A 659 19.43 0.12 7.89
CA PRO A 659 18.36 1.12 7.82
C PRO A 659 18.09 1.53 6.37
N ASP A 660 16.83 1.87 6.04
CA ASP A 660 16.47 2.41 4.72
C ASP A 660 17.03 3.83 4.49
N ALA A 661 17.24 4.59 5.56
CA ALA A 661 17.88 5.91 5.54
C ALA A 661 18.48 6.22 6.91
N THR A 662 19.40 7.20 6.95
CA THR A 662 20.05 7.68 8.20
C THR A 662 19.73 9.14 8.52
N GLU A 663 18.90 9.79 7.70
CA GLU A 663 18.43 11.14 7.93
C GLU A 663 16.94 11.13 8.26
N LEU A 664 16.56 11.80 9.34
CA LEU A 664 15.20 11.89 9.87
C LEU A 664 14.86 13.35 10.16
N ARG A 665 13.57 13.66 10.20
CA ARG A 665 13.06 14.99 10.54
C ARG A 665 12.42 15.00 11.91
N ALA A 666 12.78 16.01 12.71
CA ALA A 666 12.18 16.24 14.01
C ALA A 666 10.72 16.70 13.85
N ALA A 667 9.90 16.38 14.84
CA ALA A 667 8.50 16.84 14.95
C ALA A 667 7.55 16.46 13.79
N GLU A 668 7.96 15.54 12.91
CA GLU A 668 7.12 15.05 11.79
C GLU A 668 6.65 13.60 11.96
N LYS A 669 6.95 12.95 13.10
CA LYS A 669 6.78 11.49 13.27
C LYS A 669 7.48 10.69 12.16
N ASP A 670 8.61 11.20 11.70
CA ASP A 670 9.39 10.56 10.66
C ASP A 670 10.00 9.26 11.20
N ALA A 671 9.70 8.16 10.52
CA ALA A 671 10.13 6.83 10.93
C ALA A 671 10.80 6.08 9.79
N VAL A 672 11.98 5.53 10.08
CA VAL A 672 12.76 4.72 9.14
C VAL A 672 12.71 3.25 9.53
N ARG A 673 12.54 2.37 8.55
CA ARG A 673 12.66 0.94 8.75
C ARG A 673 14.12 0.55 8.96
N VAL A 674 14.38 -0.30 9.95
CA VAL A 674 15.68 -0.87 10.26
C VAL A 674 15.57 -2.39 10.27
N ILE A 675 16.36 -3.05 9.44
CA ILE A 675 16.40 -4.52 9.35
C ILE A 675 17.71 -5.02 9.95
N ALA A 676 17.61 -6.05 10.77
CA ALA A 676 18.73 -6.81 11.27
C ALA A 676 18.76 -8.20 10.62
N ARG A 677 19.93 -8.63 10.12
CA ARG A 677 20.14 -9.94 9.50
C ARG A 677 21.37 -10.62 10.11
N MET A 678 21.27 -11.92 10.34
CA MET A 678 22.43 -12.73 10.61
C MET A 678 22.91 -13.38 9.33
N LEU A 679 24.14 -13.08 8.93
CA LEU A 679 24.74 -13.51 7.67
C LEU A 679 25.79 -14.57 7.89
N ASP A 680 25.89 -15.48 6.91
CA ASP A 680 26.97 -16.46 6.80
C ASP A 680 28.28 -15.83 6.27
N GLN A 681 29.31 -16.63 6.09
CA GLN A 681 30.63 -16.20 5.60
C GLN A 681 30.62 -15.67 4.15
N ASN A 682 29.55 -15.91 3.41
CA ASN A 682 29.38 -15.44 2.01
C ASN A 682 28.33 -14.30 1.88
N GLY A 683 27.77 -13.86 3.02
CA GLY A 683 26.79 -12.79 3.07
C GLY A 683 25.35 -13.23 2.82
N ASN A 684 25.03 -14.52 2.87
CA ASN A 684 23.66 -15.00 2.78
C ASN A 684 23.01 -14.98 4.16
N VAL A 685 21.69 -14.75 4.21
CA VAL A 685 20.90 -14.84 5.45
C VAL A 685 20.88 -16.30 5.91
N LEU A 686 21.10 -16.52 7.20
CA LEU A 686 21.04 -17.82 7.83
C LEU A 686 19.60 -18.17 8.23
N PRO A 687 18.89 -19.06 7.52
CA PRO A 687 17.45 -19.27 7.69
C PRO A 687 17.03 -19.90 9.02
N PHE A 688 17.98 -20.54 9.74
CA PHE A 688 17.74 -21.21 11.01
C PHE A 688 18.31 -20.46 12.21
N TYR A 689 18.72 -19.20 12.02
CA TYR A 689 19.24 -18.38 13.12
C TYR A 689 18.07 -17.69 13.85
N GLU A 690 17.90 -17.99 15.16
CA GLU A 690 16.78 -17.53 15.98
C GLU A 690 17.22 -16.85 17.30
N GLU A 691 18.53 -16.68 17.52
CA GLU A 691 19.05 -16.06 18.73
C GLU A 691 18.53 -14.63 18.93
N PRO A 692 18.46 -14.14 20.16
CA PRO A 692 17.99 -12.79 20.43
C PRO A 692 19.03 -11.72 20.05
N VAL A 693 18.55 -10.57 19.59
CA VAL A 693 19.32 -9.34 19.39
C VAL A 693 18.79 -8.25 20.29
N GLN A 694 19.69 -7.58 21.01
CA GLN A 694 19.38 -6.43 21.85
C GLN A 694 19.72 -5.15 21.10
N PHE A 695 18.75 -4.24 21.02
CA PHE A 695 18.91 -2.89 20.50
C PHE A 695 18.95 -1.89 21.65
N THR A 696 19.88 -0.94 21.61
CA THR A 696 19.98 0.18 22.55
C THR A 696 19.98 1.47 21.75
N LEU A 697 19.18 2.44 22.17
CA LEU A 697 19.04 3.72 21.49
C LEU A 697 19.41 4.86 22.42
N GLU A 698 20.26 5.76 21.93
CA GLU A 698 20.60 7.03 22.59
C GLU A 698 20.25 8.17 21.65
N GLY A 699 19.74 9.28 22.21
CA GLY A 699 19.38 10.47 21.43
C GLY A 699 17.86 10.66 21.25
N PRO A 700 17.46 11.66 20.43
CA PRO A 700 16.06 12.09 20.30
C PRO A 700 15.26 11.18 19.36
N GLY A 701 14.90 9.98 19.81
CA GLY A 701 14.09 9.03 19.05
C GLY A 701 13.62 7.85 19.89
N ARG A 702 12.83 6.97 19.26
CA ARG A 702 12.36 5.73 19.89
C ARG A 702 12.35 4.56 18.90
N ILE A 703 12.50 3.35 19.42
CA ILE A 703 12.23 2.11 18.70
C ILE A 703 10.71 1.85 18.80
N ILE A 704 10.05 1.63 17.66
CA ILE A 704 8.66 1.17 17.64
C ILE A 704 8.68 -0.35 17.78
N GLY A 705 8.20 -0.84 18.93
CA GLY A 705 8.28 -2.23 19.35
C GLY A 705 9.33 -2.49 20.42
N PRO A 706 9.60 -3.76 20.76
CA PRO A 706 10.53 -4.12 21.82
C PRO A 706 11.99 -3.91 21.41
N SER A 707 12.81 -3.54 22.38
CA SER A 707 14.27 -3.40 22.18
C SER A 707 15.02 -4.73 22.18
N LEU A 708 14.41 -5.80 22.71
CA LEU A 708 14.92 -7.16 22.65
C LEU A 708 14.03 -7.97 21.71
N GLN A 709 14.60 -8.49 20.62
CA GLN A 709 13.88 -9.24 19.60
C GLN A 709 14.61 -10.53 19.27
N SER A 710 13.87 -11.58 18.87
CA SER A 710 14.45 -12.79 18.31
C SER A 710 14.43 -12.72 16.79
N PHE A 711 15.48 -13.24 16.17
CA PHE A 711 15.44 -13.50 14.73
C PHE A 711 14.37 -14.54 14.40
N LYS A 712 13.77 -14.42 13.22
CA LYS A 712 12.86 -15.40 12.65
C LYS A 712 13.32 -15.70 11.23
N GLY A 713 13.89 -16.88 11.02
CA GLY A 713 14.52 -17.19 9.74
C GLY A 713 15.71 -16.28 9.42
N GLY A 714 16.50 -15.93 10.44
CA GLY A 714 17.70 -15.11 10.32
C GLY A 714 17.47 -13.60 10.17
N VAL A 715 16.22 -13.12 10.28
CA VAL A 715 15.85 -11.71 10.09
C VAL A 715 14.95 -11.22 11.21
N THR A 716 15.09 -9.97 11.58
CA THR A 716 14.10 -9.21 12.36
C THR A 716 14.15 -7.74 11.95
N GLY A 717 13.21 -6.92 12.42
CA GLY A 717 13.16 -5.51 12.06
C GLY A 717 12.28 -4.69 13.00
N PHE A 718 12.37 -3.38 12.84
CA PHE A 718 11.54 -2.40 13.53
C PHE A 718 11.53 -1.08 12.76
N TRP A 719 10.71 -0.13 13.20
CA TRP A 719 10.79 1.26 12.77
C TRP A 719 11.44 2.08 13.89
N LEU A 720 12.40 2.93 13.51
CA LEU A 720 13.01 3.93 14.36
C LEU A 720 12.36 5.27 14.06
N GLU A 721 11.68 5.84 15.05
CA GLU A 721 10.95 7.10 14.96
C GLU A 721 11.75 8.24 15.56
N ALA A 722 11.83 9.38 14.86
CA ALA A 722 12.43 10.60 15.35
C ALA A 722 11.53 11.26 16.41
N GLY A 723 12.15 11.85 17.43
CA GLY A 723 11.49 12.70 18.42
C GLY A 723 11.25 14.13 17.92
N ASP A 724 10.89 15.00 18.86
CA ASP A 724 10.53 16.40 18.58
C ASP A 724 11.73 17.35 18.47
N THR A 725 12.94 16.90 18.80
CA THR A 725 14.15 17.73 18.82
C THR A 725 15.21 17.23 17.85
N SER A 726 15.92 18.16 17.22
CA SER A 726 17.08 17.86 16.39
C SER A 726 18.22 17.26 17.23
N GLY A 727 19.04 16.41 16.62
CA GLY A 727 20.18 15.79 17.28
C GLY A 727 20.67 14.54 16.55
N THR A 728 21.56 13.82 17.20
CA THR A 728 22.06 12.54 16.72
C THR A 728 21.42 11.39 17.50
N ILE A 729 20.90 10.39 16.80
CA ILE A 729 20.49 9.12 17.38
C ILE A 729 21.61 8.11 17.15
N THR A 730 22.00 7.40 18.20
CA THR A 730 22.92 6.27 18.10
C THR A 730 22.19 4.98 18.42
N LEU A 731 22.11 4.09 17.45
CA LEU A 731 21.56 2.75 17.57
C LEU A 731 22.70 1.76 17.72
N THR A 732 22.71 1.02 18.83
CA THR A 732 23.65 -0.09 19.07
C THR A 732 22.89 -1.42 19.05
N ALA A 733 23.34 -2.37 18.25
CA ALA A 733 22.80 -3.72 18.17
C ALA A 733 23.82 -4.75 18.66
N LYS A 734 23.39 -5.67 19.54
CA LYS A 734 24.22 -6.71 20.12
C LYS A 734 23.54 -8.07 20.03
N CYS A 735 24.25 -9.05 19.49
CA CYS A 735 23.78 -10.43 19.37
C CYS A 735 24.89 -11.41 19.73
N GLY A 736 24.73 -12.08 20.86
CA GLY A 736 25.66 -13.10 21.34
C GLY A 736 27.14 -12.68 21.30
N PRO A 737 28.03 -13.48 20.70
CA PRO A 737 29.47 -13.21 20.66
C PRO A 737 29.90 -12.28 19.52
N PHE A 738 28.96 -11.86 18.65
CA PHE A 738 29.29 -11.02 17.49
C PHE A 738 29.64 -9.60 17.92
N ALA A 739 30.47 -8.93 17.11
CA ALA A 739 30.82 -7.54 17.34
C ALA A 739 29.55 -6.66 17.36
N GLU A 740 29.48 -5.74 18.29
CA GLU A 740 28.42 -4.75 18.35
C GLU A 740 28.39 -3.93 17.07
N GLN A 741 27.19 -3.72 16.52
CA GLN A 741 26.99 -2.85 15.37
C GLN A 741 26.42 -1.53 15.83
N VAL A 742 27.08 -0.45 15.43
CA VAL A 742 26.66 0.91 15.78
C VAL A 742 26.26 1.65 14.49
N THR A 743 25.06 2.20 14.50
CA THR A 743 24.56 3.03 13.39
C THR A 743 24.09 4.38 13.93
N THR A 744 24.47 5.46 13.27
CA THR A 744 24.07 6.82 13.67
C THR A 744 23.07 7.39 12.70
N PHE A 745 22.10 8.13 13.24
CA PHE A 745 21.10 8.85 12.46
C PHE A 745 21.13 10.33 12.82
N THR A 746 20.93 11.18 11.83
CA THR A 746 20.83 12.62 12.02
C THR A 746 19.36 13.01 12.03
N VAL A 747 18.90 13.66 13.09
CA VAL A 747 17.57 14.26 13.18
C VAL A 747 17.72 15.75 12.95
N SER A 748 17.16 16.25 11.83
CA SER A 748 17.14 17.68 11.49
C SER A 748 15.80 18.31 11.84
N GLY A 749 15.78 19.61 12.12
CA GLY A 749 14.56 20.39 12.39
C GLY A 749 13.90 20.90 11.13
#